data_7bfd8a30f558bb664416ecee0b6f05c2
#
_entry.id   7bfd8a30f558bb664416ecee0b6f05c2
#
_cell.length_a   1.000
_cell.length_b   1.000
_cell.length_c   1.000
_cell.angle_alpha   90.00
_cell.angle_beta   90.00
_cell.angle_gamma   90.00
#
_symmetry.space_group_name_H-M   'P 1'
#
loop_
_entity.id
_entity.type
_entity.pdbx_description
1 polymer ?
#
loop_
_entity_poly.entity_id
_entity_poly.type
_entity_poly.pdbx_seq_one_letter_code
_entity_poly.pdbx_strand_id
1 'polypeptide(L)'
;MKIIVNVMICFIVLFPFISISQNYKYTKAIDSLIETTNQRPDDSLKVAGYGKLFEKLMFRDPEMSYYFAKKEYTLSKKIGYKSGIALGQLHFADFFKDRGKVDSARYYYSQSLQGFTSLNSAIGILFVNHSLASFEKDLGNYEKAIGFANKNIDIYKNRDTVFSQHGGTFNLIGAEYELLGEIHQEMGNYRIALKETLNALKFFEEKKDTLRQADALMQIGVLERNLENYQSALTHSKKAYVIYEKYDDKQYKCYAANDIGDTYLKLGKPEEAIKYFEVTLTLSQEIANREIEGFSLANLGKASLAIGKTNRAIDYFIKGHDIHKELGYKKAISMDLNGLAKAQIKEGNLKVALDNLSRSITIAKEIGAKDNLSEAYSLRYGINKSLGNLKDALVDHEMFKAVNDTIFNTAKSQQISELRTIYETEKKEQQIALQENEIVLLEEKQRAAILQNTLLIVGIIALISLFGLLYYGIRQKMKRNKVLKEKIAAELEFKKKELTIHAFNLARKNETLENLKLKAQELKEKENSDAGYNQLIRSINFDLQDDNNWENFSRYFEEVHKDFNKNIKTKYPEVSSNELRLLALLKMNLSSKEIASILNISAEGIKKARYRLRKKLNLTTEDSLQDLILSL
;
A
#
# COMPACT_ATOMS: atom_id res chain seq x y z
N MET A 1 59.35 -20.44 -48.78
CA MET A 1 59.04 -20.38 -47.35
C MET A 1 59.20 -19.00 -46.69
N LYS A 2 59.66 -17.96 -47.41
CA LYS A 2 59.73 -16.57 -46.91
C LYS A 2 58.60 -15.64 -47.36
N ILE A 3 57.74 -16.07 -48.27
CA ILE A 3 56.63 -15.26 -48.79
C ILE A 3 55.31 -15.53 -48.04
N ILE A 4 55.19 -16.67 -47.39
CA ILE A 4 53.98 -17.01 -46.61
C ILE A 4 53.98 -16.40 -45.21
N VAL A 5 55.16 -16.06 -44.64
CA VAL A 5 55.29 -15.42 -43.31
C VAL A 5 54.97 -13.91 -43.37
N ASN A 6 55.20 -13.23 -44.51
CA ASN A 6 54.89 -11.80 -44.62
C ASN A 6 53.43 -11.51 -44.92
N VAL A 7 52.63 -12.49 -45.41
CA VAL A 7 51.16 -12.30 -45.60
C VAL A 7 50.41 -12.56 -44.31
N MET A 8 50.93 -13.36 -43.39
CA MET A 8 50.29 -13.56 -42.07
C MET A 8 50.54 -12.40 -41.06
N ILE A 9 51.62 -11.65 -41.24
CA ILE A 9 51.91 -10.46 -40.40
C ILE A 9 51.13 -9.23 -40.83
N CYS A 10 50.76 -9.07 -42.11
CA CYS A 10 49.89 -8.02 -42.59
C CYS A 10 48.41 -8.20 -42.29
N PHE A 11 47.95 -9.42 -41.93
CA PHE A 11 46.53 -9.67 -41.58
C PHE A 11 46.26 -9.44 -40.08
N ILE A 12 47.29 -9.31 -39.23
CA ILE A 12 47.14 -9.04 -37.80
C ILE A 12 47.15 -7.53 -37.48
N VAL A 13 47.49 -6.68 -38.42
CA VAL A 13 47.59 -5.22 -38.22
C VAL A 13 46.43 -4.42 -38.85
N LEU A 14 45.48 -5.10 -39.53
CA LEU A 14 44.31 -4.47 -40.16
C LEU A 14 42.96 -5.01 -39.65
N PHE A 15 42.89 -5.50 -38.41
CA PHE A 15 41.62 -5.35 -37.69
C PHE A 15 41.61 -3.94 -37.15
N PRO A 16 40.83 -3.03 -37.71
CA PRO A 16 40.54 -1.81 -36.99
C PRO A 16 39.91 -2.30 -35.70
N PHE A 17 40.45 -1.89 -34.58
CA PHE A 17 39.65 -1.64 -33.42
C PHE A 17 38.46 -0.80 -33.91
N ILE A 18 37.38 -1.45 -34.31
CA ILE A 18 36.07 -0.86 -34.22
C ILE A 18 35.86 -0.77 -32.71
N SER A 19 36.52 0.25 -32.11
CA SER A 19 35.95 0.88 -30.94
C SER A 19 34.55 1.26 -31.40
N ILE A 20 33.55 0.48 -30.97
CA ILE A 20 32.20 0.95 -30.83
C ILE A 20 32.28 2.04 -29.78
N SER A 21 32.80 3.20 -30.20
CA SER A 21 32.58 4.46 -29.53
C SER A 21 31.13 4.83 -29.82
N GLN A 22 30.20 4.09 -29.19
CA GLN A 22 28.96 4.72 -28.83
C GLN A 22 29.39 5.91 -27.97
N ASN A 23 29.33 7.12 -28.55
CA ASN A 23 29.52 8.39 -27.87
C ASN A 23 28.46 8.57 -26.77
N TYR A 24 28.51 7.76 -25.70
CA TYR A 24 27.92 8.11 -24.43
C TYR A 24 28.80 9.21 -23.84
N LYS A 25 28.48 10.46 -24.16
CA LYS A 25 28.97 11.61 -23.42
C LYS A 25 28.40 11.48 -22.01
N TYR A 26 29.15 10.87 -21.09
CA TYR A 26 28.86 11.03 -19.67
C TYR A 26 28.79 12.52 -19.35
N THR A 27 27.91 12.90 -18.42
CA THR A 27 27.94 14.29 -17.95
C THR A 27 29.34 14.57 -17.38
N LYS A 28 29.83 15.79 -17.51
CA LYS A 28 31.13 16.22 -16.93
C LYS A 28 31.29 15.77 -15.47
N ALA A 29 30.19 15.67 -14.73
CA ALA A 29 30.16 15.20 -13.35
C ALA A 29 30.52 13.71 -13.20
N ILE A 30 30.08 12.84 -14.11
CA ILE A 30 30.41 11.41 -14.09
C ILE A 30 31.88 11.23 -14.47
N ASP A 31 32.37 11.90 -15.53
CA ASP A 31 33.76 11.83 -15.95
C ASP A 31 34.71 12.29 -14.84
N SER A 32 34.39 13.41 -14.19
CA SER A 32 35.13 13.93 -13.03
C SER A 32 35.11 12.93 -11.85
N LEU A 33 33.98 12.26 -11.60
CA LEU A 33 33.87 11.26 -10.53
C LEU A 33 34.72 10.01 -10.85
N ILE A 34 34.78 9.57 -12.12
CA ILE A 34 35.64 8.45 -12.56
C ILE A 34 37.11 8.82 -12.33
N GLU A 35 37.51 9.99 -12.79
CA GLU A 35 38.89 10.47 -12.67
C GLU A 35 39.31 10.59 -11.20
N THR A 36 38.52 11.30 -10.39
CA THR A 36 38.82 11.51 -8.97
C THR A 36 38.85 10.22 -8.19
N THR A 37 37.94 9.24 -8.50
CA THR A 37 37.93 7.94 -7.85
C THR A 37 39.15 7.11 -8.20
N ASN A 38 39.57 7.08 -9.48
CA ASN A 38 40.70 6.30 -9.92
C ASN A 38 42.04 6.82 -9.35
N GLN A 39 42.17 8.15 -9.16
CA GLN A 39 43.37 8.79 -8.59
C GLN A 39 43.52 8.56 -7.06
N ARG A 40 42.46 8.10 -6.36
CA ARG A 40 42.54 7.82 -4.92
C ARG A 40 43.44 6.61 -4.61
N PRO A 41 44.09 6.61 -3.43
CA PRO A 41 44.74 5.41 -2.92
C PRO A 41 43.72 4.28 -2.70
N ASP A 42 44.18 3.04 -2.64
CA ASP A 42 43.35 1.86 -2.42
C ASP A 42 42.83 1.82 -0.97
N ASP A 43 41.79 2.57 -0.68
CA ASP A 43 41.16 2.74 0.62
C ASP A 43 39.62 2.63 0.54
N SER A 44 38.94 2.79 1.67
CA SER A 44 37.48 2.75 1.77
C SER A 44 36.80 3.89 1.02
N LEU A 45 37.47 5.04 0.82
CA LEU A 45 36.92 6.17 0.06
C LEU A 45 36.92 5.87 -1.44
N LYS A 46 37.93 5.17 -1.95
CA LYS A 46 37.93 4.68 -3.33
C LYS A 46 36.83 3.63 -3.57
N VAL A 47 36.63 2.74 -2.59
CA VAL A 47 35.50 1.78 -2.61
C VAL A 47 34.18 2.54 -2.71
N ALA A 48 33.95 3.53 -1.85
CA ALA A 48 32.74 4.36 -1.88
C ALA A 48 32.58 5.14 -3.21
N GLY A 49 33.69 5.57 -3.82
CA GLY A 49 33.69 6.17 -5.15
C GLY A 49 33.17 5.22 -6.24
N TYR A 50 33.59 3.95 -6.20
CA TYR A 50 33.09 2.94 -7.14
C TYR A 50 31.60 2.65 -6.93
N GLY A 51 31.12 2.59 -5.67
CA GLY A 51 29.70 2.44 -5.36
C GLY A 51 28.86 3.59 -5.92
N LYS A 52 29.32 4.85 -5.74
CA LYS A 52 28.64 6.02 -6.33
C LYS A 52 28.61 5.98 -7.86
N LEU A 53 29.64 5.45 -8.51
CA LEU A 53 29.67 5.26 -9.96
C LEU A 53 28.68 4.19 -10.40
N PHE A 54 28.56 3.10 -9.65
CA PHE A 54 27.53 2.10 -9.88
C PHE A 54 26.14 2.74 -9.88
N GLU A 55 25.77 3.45 -8.82
CA GLU A 55 24.45 4.09 -8.67
C GLU A 55 24.14 5.08 -9.81
N LYS A 56 25.12 5.91 -10.21
CA LYS A 56 24.92 6.90 -11.27
C LYS A 56 24.83 6.32 -12.68
N LEU A 57 25.36 5.12 -12.89
CA LEU A 57 25.44 4.49 -14.21
C LEU A 57 24.39 3.38 -14.38
N MET A 58 23.78 2.89 -13.32
CA MET A 58 22.91 1.71 -13.33
C MET A 58 21.81 1.78 -14.40
N PHE A 59 21.17 2.93 -14.58
CA PHE A 59 20.11 3.14 -15.59
C PHE A 59 20.61 3.81 -16.90
N ARG A 60 21.90 4.20 -16.96
CA ARG A 60 22.49 4.90 -18.13
C ARG A 60 23.41 4.00 -18.93
N ASP A 61 24.27 3.28 -18.24
CA ASP A 61 25.22 2.32 -18.80
C ASP A 61 25.38 1.14 -17.84
N PRO A 62 24.47 0.17 -17.91
CA PRO A 62 24.45 -0.95 -16.99
C PRO A 62 25.73 -1.80 -17.02
N GLU A 63 26.42 -1.90 -18.16
CA GLU A 63 27.67 -2.69 -18.25
C GLU A 63 28.80 -1.98 -17.50
N MET A 64 28.91 -0.67 -17.64
CA MET A 64 29.87 0.13 -16.88
C MET A 64 29.49 0.18 -15.39
N SER A 65 28.22 0.22 -15.06
CA SER A 65 27.74 0.11 -13.68
C SER A 65 28.23 -1.22 -13.05
N TYR A 66 28.01 -2.34 -13.71
CA TYR A 66 28.48 -3.65 -13.25
C TYR A 66 30.01 -3.71 -13.12
N TYR A 67 30.74 -3.11 -14.05
CA TYR A 67 32.19 -3.00 -13.98
C TYR A 67 32.64 -2.30 -12.69
N PHE A 68 31.97 -1.20 -12.30
CA PHE A 68 32.31 -0.48 -11.07
C PHE A 68 31.90 -1.26 -9.81
N ALA A 69 30.77 -1.94 -9.80
CA ALA A 69 30.40 -2.83 -8.71
C ALA A 69 31.43 -3.95 -8.51
N LYS A 70 31.97 -4.50 -9.61
CA LYS A 70 33.04 -5.50 -9.54
C LYS A 70 34.35 -4.92 -8.98
N LYS A 71 34.70 -3.67 -9.36
CA LYS A 71 35.85 -2.96 -8.80
C LYS A 71 35.69 -2.69 -7.31
N GLU A 72 34.53 -2.23 -6.89
CA GLU A 72 34.15 -2.02 -5.49
C GLU A 72 34.35 -3.30 -4.65
N TYR A 73 33.75 -4.39 -5.10
CA TYR A 73 33.82 -5.69 -4.41
C TYR A 73 35.25 -6.22 -4.36
N THR A 74 35.99 -6.15 -5.47
CA THR A 74 37.36 -6.68 -5.57
C THR A 74 38.31 -5.88 -4.69
N LEU A 75 38.21 -4.55 -4.72
CA LEU A 75 39.04 -3.68 -3.88
C LEU A 75 38.70 -3.89 -2.40
N SER A 76 37.43 -3.98 -2.06
CA SER A 76 36.99 -4.25 -0.69
C SER A 76 37.56 -5.56 -0.13
N LYS A 77 37.61 -6.61 -0.95
CA LYS A 77 38.29 -7.87 -0.57
C LYS A 77 39.79 -7.71 -0.38
N LYS A 78 40.42 -6.97 -1.31
CA LYS A 78 41.87 -6.72 -1.25
C LYS A 78 42.31 -6.03 0.04
N ILE A 79 41.53 -5.03 0.47
CA ILE A 79 41.85 -4.22 1.68
C ILE A 79 41.18 -4.73 2.96
N GLY A 80 40.43 -5.85 2.89
CA GLY A 80 39.72 -6.42 4.05
C GLY A 80 38.52 -5.58 4.54
N TYR A 81 37.95 -4.72 3.69
CA TYR A 81 36.84 -3.84 4.06
C TYR A 81 35.50 -4.57 4.00
N LYS A 82 35.10 -5.19 5.12
CA LYS A 82 33.92 -6.06 5.22
C LYS A 82 32.61 -5.37 4.81
N SER A 83 32.40 -4.11 5.22
CA SER A 83 31.20 -3.36 4.81
C SER A 83 31.13 -3.12 3.30
N GLY A 84 32.27 -2.83 2.66
CA GLY A 84 32.36 -2.70 1.21
C GLY A 84 32.12 -4.00 0.47
N ILE A 85 32.54 -5.15 1.04
CA ILE A 85 32.21 -6.47 0.48
C ILE A 85 30.69 -6.68 0.45
N ALA A 86 30.00 -6.39 1.57
CA ALA A 86 28.56 -6.55 1.69
C ALA A 86 27.82 -5.56 0.76
N LEU A 87 28.30 -4.32 0.62
CA LEU A 87 27.73 -3.33 -0.28
C LEU A 87 27.91 -3.72 -1.77
N GLY A 88 29.11 -4.17 -2.15
CA GLY A 88 29.34 -4.68 -3.50
C GLY A 88 28.46 -5.90 -3.86
N GLN A 89 28.14 -6.75 -2.88
CA GLN A 89 27.16 -7.83 -3.04
C GLN A 89 25.75 -7.29 -3.24
N LEU A 90 25.35 -6.22 -2.53
CA LEU A 90 24.08 -5.52 -2.76
C LEU A 90 23.98 -4.99 -4.18
N HIS A 91 25.01 -4.30 -4.66
CA HIS A 91 25.06 -3.78 -6.03
C HIS A 91 25.01 -4.88 -7.10
N PHE A 92 25.63 -6.04 -6.85
CA PHE A 92 25.44 -7.21 -7.74
C PHE A 92 24.01 -7.71 -7.74
N ALA A 93 23.36 -7.74 -6.56
CA ALA A 93 21.97 -8.17 -6.47
C ALA A 93 21.04 -7.23 -7.27
N ASP A 94 21.20 -5.92 -7.10
CA ASP A 94 20.43 -4.91 -7.82
C ASP A 94 20.65 -5.01 -9.35
N PHE A 95 21.90 -5.19 -9.80
CA PHE A 95 22.21 -5.42 -11.21
C PHE A 95 21.52 -6.67 -11.78
N PHE A 96 21.56 -7.79 -11.04
CA PHE A 96 20.93 -9.04 -11.49
C PHE A 96 19.40 -8.96 -11.43
N LYS A 97 18.84 -8.23 -10.48
CA LYS A 97 17.40 -7.93 -10.40
C LYS A 97 16.93 -7.26 -11.68
N ASP A 98 17.58 -6.19 -12.10
CA ASP A 98 17.22 -5.43 -13.30
C ASP A 98 17.36 -6.23 -14.59
N ARG A 99 18.16 -7.27 -14.58
CA ARG A 99 18.33 -8.22 -15.69
C ARG A 99 17.40 -9.43 -15.62
N GLY A 100 16.46 -9.47 -14.67
CA GLY A 100 15.54 -10.58 -14.47
C GLY A 100 16.20 -11.89 -14.04
N LYS A 101 17.47 -11.86 -13.57
CA LYS A 101 18.20 -13.03 -13.08
C LYS A 101 17.87 -13.28 -11.60
N VAL A 102 16.66 -13.74 -11.35
CA VAL A 102 16.05 -13.87 -10.02
C VAL A 102 16.94 -14.65 -9.04
N ASP A 103 17.46 -15.81 -9.43
CA ASP A 103 18.28 -16.64 -8.53
C ASP A 103 19.59 -15.96 -8.12
N SER A 104 20.26 -15.30 -9.09
CA SER A 104 21.48 -14.55 -8.83
C SER A 104 21.22 -13.35 -7.91
N ALA A 105 20.16 -12.60 -8.16
CA ALA A 105 19.76 -11.48 -7.33
C ALA A 105 19.49 -11.94 -5.88
N ARG A 106 18.68 -12.99 -5.72
CA ARG A 106 18.35 -13.56 -4.40
C ARG A 106 19.59 -14.05 -3.65
N TYR A 107 20.52 -14.71 -4.33
CA TYR A 107 21.78 -15.15 -3.76
C TYR A 107 22.58 -13.96 -3.20
N TYR A 108 22.80 -12.92 -4.00
CA TYR A 108 23.61 -11.78 -3.59
C TYR A 108 22.93 -10.92 -2.52
N TYR A 109 21.61 -10.74 -2.55
CA TYR A 109 20.87 -10.10 -1.44
C TYR A 109 21.06 -10.86 -0.12
N SER A 110 20.98 -12.20 -0.15
CA SER A 110 21.20 -13.02 1.04
C SER A 110 22.61 -12.86 1.59
N GLN A 111 23.63 -12.86 0.71
CA GLN A 111 25.01 -12.67 1.12
C GLN A 111 25.27 -11.28 1.72
N SER A 112 24.70 -10.24 1.10
CA SER A 112 24.80 -8.87 1.60
C SER A 112 24.13 -8.72 2.97
N LEU A 113 22.91 -9.26 3.13
CA LEU A 113 22.17 -9.22 4.41
C LEU A 113 22.97 -9.94 5.52
N GLN A 114 23.49 -11.12 5.23
CA GLN A 114 24.34 -11.87 6.16
C GLN A 114 25.60 -11.08 6.54
N GLY A 115 26.23 -10.44 5.56
CA GLY A 115 27.40 -9.58 5.76
C GLY A 115 27.11 -8.42 6.71
N PHE A 116 26.08 -7.62 6.45
CA PHE A 116 25.71 -6.50 7.31
C PHE A 116 25.18 -6.93 8.68
N THR A 117 24.49 -8.07 8.76
CA THR A 117 24.06 -8.64 10.04
C THR A 117 25.25 -9.02 10.90
N SER A 118 26.28 -9.69 10.32
CA SER A 118 27.51 -10.06 11.05
C SER A 118 28.30 -8.86 11.55
N LEU A 119 28.15 -7.71 10.88
CA LEU A 119 28.77 -6.43 11.25
C LEU A 119 27.92 -5.62 12.24
N ASN A 120 26.73 -6.10 12.60
CA ASN A 120 25.72 -5.34 13.35
C ASN A 120 25.46 -3.94 12.74
N SER A 121 25.52 -3.84 11.42
CA SER A 121 25.36 -2.59 10.68
C SER A 121 23.87 -2.33 10.39
N ALA A 122 23.22 -1.55 11.24
CA ALA A 122 21.82 -1.20 11.06
C ALA A 122 21.56 -0.51 9.71
N ILE A 123 22.43 0.41 9.29
CA ILE A 123 22.32 1.10 7.99
C ILE A 123 22.39 0.11 6.82
N GLY A 124 23.37 -0.80 6.85
CA GLY A 124 23.47 -1.82 5.80
C GLY A 124 22.25 -2.73 5.74
N ILE A 125 21.71 -3.12 6.89
CA ILE A 125 20.47 -3.92 6.97
C ILE A 125 19.28 -3.16 6.38
N LEU A 126 19.15 -1.85 6.68
CA LEU A 126 18.10 -0.99 6.11
C LEU A 126 18.17 -0.95 4.58
N PHE A 127 19.34 -0.76 4.01
CA PHE A 127 19.52 -0.76 2.55
C PHE A 127 19.13 -2.10 1.91
N VAL A 128 19.62 -3.21 2.46
CA VAL A 128 19.32 -4.53 1.91
C VAL A 128 17.84 -4.87 2.05
N ASN A 129 17.21 -4.54 3.19
CA ASN A 129 15.77 -4.76 3.36
C ASN A 129 14.94 -3.94 2.37
N HIS A 130 15.31 -2.66 2.12
CA HIS A 130 14.65 -1.83 1.11
C HIS A 130 14.74 -2.44 -0.29
N SER A 131 15.96 -2.82 -0.72
CA SER A 131 16.16 -3.48 -2.01
C SER A 131 15.43 -4.84 -2.09
N LEU A 132 15.41 -5.62 -1.01
CA LEU A 132 14.63 -6.86 -0.93
C LEU A 132 13.11 -6.61 -1.02
N ALA A 133 12.61 -5.57 -0.37
CA ALA A 133 11.21 -5.20 -0.48
C ALA A 133 10.83 -4.85 -1.93
N SER A 134 11.65 -4.04 -2.60
CA SER A 134 11.49 -3.72 -4.02
C SER A 134 11.57 -4.98 -4.90
N PHE A 135 12.55 -5.85 -4.66
CA PHE A 135 12.73 -7.10 -5.41
C PHE A 135 11.55 -8.06 -5.27
N GLU A 136 11.05 -8.28 -4.04
CA GLU A 136 9.90 -9.15 -3.81
C GLU A 136 8.60 -8.53 -4.34
N LYS A 137 8.48 -7.19 -4.34
CA LYS A 137 7.39 -6.45 -5.03
C LYS A 137 7.39 -6.77 -6.53
N ASP A 138 8.54 -6.62 -7.19
CA ASP A 138 8.68 -6.86 -8.64
C ASP A 138 8.38 -8.33 -9.03
N LEU A 139 8.55 -9.26 -8.10
CA LEU A 139 8.17 -10.68 -8.25
C LEU A 139 6.71 -10.98 -7.91
N GLY A 140 5.93 -9.98 -7.45
CA GLY A 140 4.55 -10.16 -7.00
C GLY A 140 4.42 -10.81 -5.61
N ASN A 141 5.52 -10.97 -4.85
CA ASN A 141 5.52 -11.53 -3.51
C ASN A 141 5.23 -10.45 -2.45
N TYR A 142 4.09 -9.79 -2.56
CA TYR A 142 3.76 -8.57 -1.83
C TYR A 142 3.84 -8.71 -0.30
N GLU A 143 3.41 -9.84 0.27
CA GLU A 143 3.50 -10.05 1.73
C GLU A 143 4.95 -10.02 2.24
N LYS A 144 5.89 -10.61 1.48
CA LYS A 144 7.31 -10.55 1.81
C LYS A 144 7.87 -9.15 1.67
N ALA A 145 7.46 -8.44 0.61
CA ALA A 145 7.85 -7.06 0.36
C ALA A 145 7.42 -6.15 1.52
N ILE A 146 6.15 -6.22 1.92
CA ILE A 146 5.60 -5.52 3.09
C ILE A 146 6.37 -5.88 4.37
N GLY A 147 6.70 -7.16 4.54
CA GLY A 147 7.45 -7.63 5.71
C GLY A 147 8.85 -7.01 5.81
N PHE A 148 9.56 -6.81 4.69
CA PHE A 148 10.87 -6.15 4.68
C PHE A 148 10.76 -4.64 4.94
N ALA A 149 9.81 -3.95 4.31
CA ALA A 149 9.58 -2.53 4.52
C ALA A 149 9.21 -2.23 5.98
N ASN A 150 8.31 -3.02 6.58
CA ASN A 150 7.92 -2.88 7.98
C ASN A 150 9.08 -3.13 8.96
N LYS A 151 9.98 -4.10 8.69
CA LYS A 151 11.20 -4.27 9.49
C LYS A 151 12.06 -3.00 9.51
N ASN A 152 12.15 -2.30 8.39
CA ASN A 152 12.87 -1.03 8.32
C ASN A 152 12.17 0.05 9.14
N ILE A 153 10.85 0.17 9.03
CA ILE A 153 10.06 1.11 9.83
C ILE A 153 10.24 0.84 11.33
N ASP A 154 10.24 -0.43 11.75
CA ASP A 154 10.46 -0.81 13.15
C ASP A 154 11.88 -0.46 13.64
N ILE A 155 12.90 -0.64 12.80
CA ILE A 155 14.27 -0.22 13.12
C ILE A 155 14.32 1.31 13.34
N TYR A 156 13.63 2.10 12.53
CA TYR A 156 13.56 3.55 12.68
C TYR A 156 12.79 3.97 13.94
N LYS A 157 11.66 3.34 14.24
CA LYS A 157 10.83 3.68 15.41
C LYS A 157 11.50 3.34 16.74
N ASN A 158 12.24 2.23 16.79
CA ASN A 158 12.88 1.74 18.03
C ASN A 158 14.26 2.35 18.31
N ARG A 159 14.76 3.20 17.44
CA ARG A 159 16.03 3.90 17.63
C ARG A 159 15.78 5.39 17.47
N ASP A 160 15.87 6.15 18.55
CA ASP A 160 15.92 7.62 18.56
C ASP A 160 17.13 8.19 17.77
N THR A 161 17.81 7.37 17.03
CA THR A 161 19.06 7.68 16.38
C THR A 161 18.83 7.98 14.90
N VAL A 162 18.97 9.23 14.62
CA VAL A 162 19.35 9.72 13.31
C VAL A 162 20.71 9.10 12.98
N PHE A 163 20.73 8.14 12.04
CA PHE A 163 21.99 7.52 11.63
C PHE A 163 22.86 8.55 10.93
N SER A 164 24.04 8.81 11.47
CA SER A 164 25.03 9.65 10.85
C SER A 164 26.05 8.80 10.11
N GLN A 165 26.15 8.95 8.79
CA GLN A 165 27.29 8.51 8.02
C GLN A 165 28.03 9.77 7.51
N HIS A 166 29.32 9.91 7.84
CA HIS A 166 30.16 11.03 7.39
C HIS A 166 29.59 12.44 7.65
N GLY A 167 28.95 12.64 8.80
CA GLY A 167 28.44 13.94 9.24
C GLY A 167 27.06 14.34 8.71
N GLY A 168 26.36 13.48 7.98
CA GLY A 168 24.99 13.69 7.53
C GLY A 168 23.98 12.84 8.31
N THR A 169 22.77 13.37 8.50
CA THR A 169 21.65 12.62 9.08
C THR A 169 20.98 11.80 7.97
N PHE A 170 20.86 10.49 8.17
CA PHE A 170 20.24 9.59 7.21
C PHE A 170 18.95 9.00 7.80
N ASN A 171 17.83 9.23 7.13
CA ASN A 171 16.54 8.66 7.52
C ASN A 171 15.74 8.34 6.26
N LEU A 172 15.47 7.06 6.01
CA LEU A 172 14.73 6.54 4.86
C LEU A 172 13.27 6.20 5.15
N ILE A 173 12.73 6.52 6.32
CA ILE A 173 11.37 6.10 6.69
C ILE A 173 10.33 6.58 5.66
N GLY A 174 10.52 7.75 5.06
CA GLY A 174 9.68 8.25 3.97
C GLY A 174 9.72 7.35 2.73
N ALA A 175 10.90 6.85 2.36
CA ALA A 175 11.07 5.92 1.24
C ALA A 175 10.40 4.55 1.51
N GLU A 176 10.38 4.09 2.77
CA GLU A 176 9.65 2.87 3.13
C GLU A 176 8.13 3.05 3.03
N TYR A 177 7.60 4.20 3.46
CA TYR A 177 6.19 4.52 3.27
C TYR A 177 5.82 4.67 1.79
N GLU A 178 6.67 5.28 0.98
CA GLU A 178 6.50 5.38 -0.47
C GLU A 178 6.47 3.99 -1.12
N LEU A 179 7.43 3.12 -0.77
CA LEU A 179 7.47 1.74 -1.25
C LEU A 179 6.25 0.92 -0.81
N LEU A 180 5.77 1.09 0.43
CA LEU A 180 4.52 0.47 0.88
C LEU A 180 3.33 0.97 0.06
N GLY A 181 3.29 2.27 -0.24
CA GLY A 181 2.29 2.86 -1.13
C GLY A 181 2.29 2.20 -2.52
N GLU A 182 3.47 2.01 -3.12
CA GLU A 182 3.63 1.31 -4.40
C GLU A 182 3.16 -0.15 -4.32
N ILE A 183 3.60 -0.89 -3.30
CA ILE A 183 3.21 -2.30 -3.12
C ILE A 183 1.69 -2.43 -3.02
N HIS A 184 1.05 -1.61 -2.18
CA HIS A 184 -0.40 -1.63 -2.03
C HIS A 184 -1.13 -1.16 -3.30
N GLN A 185 -0.56 -0.24 -4.07
CA GLN A 185 -1.08 0.16 -5.38
C GLN A 185 -1.07 -1.02 -6.37
N GLU A 186 0.02 -1.77 -6.46
CA GLU A 186 0.10 -2.97 -7.31
C GLU A 186 -0.86 -4.09 -6.88
N MET A 187 -1.12 -4.19 -5.57
CA MET A 187 -2.15 -5.07 -5.02
C MET A 187 -3.58 -4.61 -5.33
N GLY A 188 -3.78 -3.38 -5.84
CA GLY A 188 -5.09 -2.76 -6.03
C GLY A 188 -5.72 -2.23 -4.72
N ASN A 189 -4.97 -2.18 -3.63
CA ASN A 189 -5.39 -1.67 -2.33
C ASN A 189 -5.22 -0.15 -2.26
N TYR A 190 -5.92 0.58 -3.10
CA TYR A 190 -5.67 2.01 -3.36
C TYR A 190 -5.83 2.92 -2.14
N ARG A 191 -6.73 2.59 -1.19
CA ARG A 191 -6.92 3.39 0.03
C ARG A 191 -5.77 3.23 1.01
N ILE A 192 -5.25 2.01 1.13
CA ILE A 192 -4.07 1.74 1.96
C ILE A 192 -2.85 2.38 1.31
N ALA A 193 -2.69 2.22 0.00
CA ALA A 193 -1.64 2.90 -0.76
C ALA A 193 -1.65 4.40 -0.53
N LEU A 194 -2.84 5.04 -0.59
CA LEU A 194 -3.01 6.46 -0.35
C LEU A 194 -2.60 6.85 1.09
N LYS A 195 -2.99 6.06 2.11
CA LYS A 195 -2.58 6.28 3.50
C LYS A 195 -1.05 6.27 3.63
N GLU A 196 -0.39 5.26 3.09
CA GLU A 196 1.07 5.14 3.19
C GLU A 196 1.80 6.25 2.40
N THR A 197 1.32 6.59 1.21
CA THR A 197 1.91 7.70 0.43
C THR A 197 1.71 9.06 1.12
N LEU A 198 0.59 9.28 1.82
CA LEU A 198 0.39 10.47 2.65
C LEU A 198 1.36 10.52 3.84
N ASN A 199 1.68 9.38 4.45
CA ASN A 199 2.72 9.28 5.47
C ASN A 199 4.09 9.67 4.91
N ALA A 200 4.43 9.21 3.69
CA ALA A 200 5.65 9.60 2.98
C ALA A 200 5.69 11.11 2.71
N LEU A 201 4.61 11.67 2.16
CA LEU A 201 4.51 13.11 1.88
C LEU A 201 4.73 13.95 3.15
N LYS A 202 4.03 13.62 4.24
CA LYS A 202 4.20 14.30 5.53
C LYS A 202 5.65 14.30 5.98
N PHE A 203 6.32 13.15 5.90
CA PHE A 203 7.73 13.03 6.25
C PHE A 203 8.63 13.92 5.38
N PHE A 204 8.41 13.93 4.05
CA PHE A 204 9.20 14.77 3.14
C PHE A 204 8.93 16.27 3.32
N GLU A 205 7.71 16.65 3.71
CA GLU A 205 7.36 18.03 4.10
C GLU A 205 8.12 18.45 5.36
N GLU A 206 8.14 17.63 6.41
CA GLU A 206 8.91 17.88 7.64
C GLU A 206 10.41 18.01 7.39
N LYS A 207 10.95 17.22 6.45
CA LYS A 207 12.37 17.26 6.04
C LYS A 207 12.69 18.34 5.00
N LYS A 208 11.69 19.03 4.46
CA LYS A 208 11.81 20.02 3.38
C LYS A 208 12.46 19.43 2.10
N ASP A 209 12.27 18.14 1.86
CA ASP A 209 12.74 17.46 0.65
C ASP A 209 11.72 17.66 -0.48
N THR A 210 11.84 18.77 -1.19
CA THR A 210 10.86 19.21 -2.17
C THR A 210 10.72 18.25 -3.36
N LEU A 211 11.81 17.59 -3.80
CA LEU A 211 11.75 16.66 -4.92
C LEU A 211 10.97 15.40 -4.52
N ARG A 212 11.27 14.81 -3.36
CA ARG A 212 10.51 13.66 -2.89
C ARG A 212 9.06 13.99 -2.51
N GLN A 213 8.78 15.24 -2.11
CA GLN A 213 7.38 15.70 -2.00
C GLN A 213 6.67 15.61 -3.36
N ALA A 214 7.34 15.95 -4.45
CA ALA A 214 6.75 15.85 -5.78
C ALA A 214 6.50 14.41 -6.20
N ASP A 215 7.42 13.48 -5.87
CA ASP A 215 7.24 12.04 -6.12
C ASP A 215 5.99 11.52 -5.40
N ALA A 216 5.88 11.79 -4.09
CA ALA A 216 4.71 11.42 -3.30
C ALA A 216 3.41 12.08 -3.81
N LEU A 217 3.43 13.37 -4.18
CA LEU A 217 2.28 14.06 -4.76
C LEU A 217 1.84 13.44 -6.10
N MET A 218 2.78 13.04 -6.95
CA MET A 218 2.49 12.36 -8.21
C MET A 218 1.82 11.00 -7.93
N GLN A 219 2.35 10.22 -7.02
CA GLN A 219 1.76 8.93 -6.63
C GLN A 219 0.35 9.11 -6.04
N ILE A 220 0.12 10.12 -5.17
CA ILE A 220 -1.21 10.48 -4.68
C ILE A 220 -2.15 10.80 -5.85
N GLY A 221 -1.69 11.56 -6.84
CA GLY A 221 -2.48 11.87 -8.03
C GLY A 221 -2.94 10.61 -8.77
N VAL A 222 -2.05 9.65 -8.98
CA VAL A 222 -2.37 8.35 -9.60
C VAL A 222 -3.38 7.55 -8.75
N LEU A 223 -3.19 7.50 -7.44
CA LEU A 223 -4.07 6.78 -6.51
C LEU A 223 -5.48 7.40 -6.46
N GLU A 224 -5.57 8.72 -6.38
CA GLU A 224 -6.84 9.45 -6.41
C GLU A 224 -7.58 9.24 -7.74
N ARG A 225 -6.87 9.18 -8.87
CA ARG A 225 -7.45 8.83 -10.16
C ARG A 225 -8.01 7.40 -10.18
N ASN A 226 -7.31 6.44 -9.58
CA ASN A 226 -7.76 5.06 -9.47
C ASN A 226 -8.98 4.91 -8.53
N LEU A 227 -9.11 5.82 -7.56
CA LEU A 227 -10.28 5.95 -6.69
C LEU A 227 -11.41 6.81 -7.31
N GLU A 228 -11.24 7.22 -8.57
CA GLU A 228 -12.16 8.07 -9.33
C GLU A 228 -12.33 9.50 -8.77
N ASN A 229 -11.45 9.93 -7.88
CA ASN A 229 -11.40 11.29 -7.32
C ASN A 229 -10.63 12.23 -8.25
N TYR A 230 -11.08 12.39 -9.49
CA TYR A 230 -10.33 13.05 -10.58
C TYR A 230 -9.94 14.50 -10.27
N GLN A 231 -10.73 15.25 -9.52
CA GLN A 231 -10.37 16.64 -9.18
C GLN A 231 -9.21 16.69 -8.18
N SER A 232 -9.19 15.80 -7.20
CA SER A 232 -8.08 15.63 -6.27
C SER A 232 -6.82 15.18 -7.01
N ALA A 233 -6.94 14.20 -7.91
CA ALA A 233 -5.87 13.71 -8.76
C ALA A 233 -5.20 14.86 -9.54
N LEU A 234 -5.99 15.70 -10.24
CA LEU A 234 -5.46 16.88 -10.95
C LEU A 234 -4.73 17.84 -10.03
N THR A 235 -5.26 18.06 -8.83
CA THR A 235 -4.65 18.99 -7.87
C THR A 235 -3.25 18.54 -7.47
N HIS A 236 -3.09 17.26 -7.14
CA HIS A 236 -1.81 16.69 -6.69
C HIS A 236 -0.81 16.55 -7.84
N SER A 237 -1.23 15.99 -8.99
CA SER A 237 -0.35 15.84 -10.16
C SER A 237 0.13 17.19 -10.70
N LYS A 238 -0.71 18.24 -10.67
CA LYS A 238 -0.28 19.60 -11.08
C LYS A 238 0.71 20.21 -10.11
N LYS A 239 0.57 19.97 -8.80
CA LYS A 239 1.59 20.41 -7.83
C LYS A 239 2.94 19.74 -8.09
N ALA A 240 2.95 18.41 -8.31
CA ALA A 240 4.15 17.67 -8.68
C ALA A 240 4.78 18.21 -9.97
N TYR A 241 3.97 18.41 -11.01
CA TYR A 241 4.42 18.98 -12.29
C TYR A 241 5.15 20.31 -12.14
N VAL A 242 4.61 21.25 -11.35
CA VAL A 242 5.22 22.56 -11.10
C VAL A 242 6.56 22.43 -10.36
N ILE A 243 6.66 21.48 -9.42
CA ILE A 243 7.91 21.23 -8.71
C ILE A 243 8.97 20.67 -9.67
N TYR A 244 8.65 19.65 -10.46
CA TYR A 244 9.58 19.10 -11.45
C TYR A 244 10.01 20.13 -12.50
N GLU A 245 9.12 21.02 -12.93
CA GLU A 245 9.46 22.14 -13.80
C GLU A 245 10.49 23.08 -13.16
N LYS A 246 10.28 23.45 -11.89
CA LYS A 246 11.20 24.31 -11.14
C LYS A 246 12.60 23.71 -10.99
N TYR A 247 12.71 22.39 -10.87
CA TYR A 247 13.98 21.68 -10.71
C TYR A 247 14.58 21.18 -12.03
N ASP A 248 13.96 21.52 -13.18
CA ASP A 248 14.34 21.07 -14.53
C ASP A 248 14.41 19.53 -14.66
N ASP A 249 13.59 18.83 -13.87
CA ASP A 249 13.47 17.37 -13.98
C ASP A 249 12.51 16.99 -15.10
N LYS A 250 13.05 16.98 -16.32
CA LYS A 250 12.26 16.71 -17.54
C LYS A 250 11.61 15.33 -17.53
N GLN A 251 12.28 14.33 -16.98
CA GLN A 251 11.76 12.96 -16.96
C GLN A 251 10.52 12.85 -16.07
N TYR A 252 10.60 13.27 -14.81
CA TYR A 252 9.46 13.23 -13.90
C TYR A 252 8.36 14.23 -14.28
N LYS A 253 8.73 15.35 -14.90
CA LYS A 253 7.76 16.27 -15.53
C LYS A 253 6.97 15.59 -16.64
N CYS A 254 7.58 14.71 -17.46
CA CYS A 254 6.86 13.89 -18.45
C CYS A 254 5.82 13.00 -17.78
N TYR A 255 6.19 12.28 -16.72
CA TYR A 255 5.25 11.40 -16.01
C TYR A 255 4.08 12.18 -15.43
N ALA A 256 4.36 13.31 -14.75
CA ALA A 256 3.30 14.15 -14.19
C ALA A 256 2.38 14.74 -15.27
N ALA A 257 2.92 15.20 -16.41
CA ALA A 257 2.11 15.67 -17.52
C ALA A 257 1.24 14.55 -18.11
N ASN A 258 1.79 13.35 -18.27
CA ASN A 258 1.01 12.20 -18.74
C ASN A 258 -0.16 11.89 -17.79
N ASP A 259 0.09 11.85 -16.48
CA ASP A 259 -0.96 11.59 -15.48
C ASP A 259 -2.06 12.65 -15.47
N ILE A 260 -1.70 13.92 -15.66
CA ILE A 260 -2.67 15.01 -15.82
C ILE A 260 -3.51 14.79 -17.08
N GLY A 261 -2.87 14.43 -18.20
CA GLY A 261 -3.54 14.11 -19.46
C GLY A 261 -4.52 12.94 -19.33
N ASP A 262 -4.09 11.85 -18.73
CA ASP A 262 -4.94 10.68 -18.47
C ASP A 262 -6.14 11.02 -17.58
N THR A 263 -5.92 11.86 -16.55
CA THR A 263 -7.00 12.31 -15.68
C THR A 263 -8.02 13.18 -16.42
N TYR A 264 -7.56 14.05 -17.33
CA TYR A 264 -8.47 14.82 -18.18
C TYR A 264 -9.24 13.93 -19.17
N LEU A 265 -8.65 12.88 -19.72
CA LEU A 265 -9.40 11.90 -20.53
C LEU A 265 -10.49 11.22 -19.72
N LYS A 266 -10.22 10.81 -18.48
CA LYS A 266 -11.21 10.22 -17.57
C LYS A 266 -12.34 11.20 -17.23
N LEU A 267 -12.06 12.49 -17.17
CA LEU A 267 -13.05 13.55 -16.99
C LEU A 267 -13.86 13.89 -18.26
N GLY A 268 -13.58 13.23 -19.39
CA GLY A 268 -14.23 13.54 -20.67
C GLY A 268 -13.80 14.88 -21.26
N LYS A 269 -12.58 15.34 -20.98
CA LYS A 269 -11.98 16.59 -21.48
C LYS A 269 -10.77 16.31 -22.37
N PRO A 270 -10.97 15.67 -23.54
CA PRO A 270 -9.87 15.21 -24.40
C PRO A 270 -9.03 16.36 -24.98
N GLU A 271 -9.58 17.55 -25.20
CA GLU A 271 -8.83 18.71 -25.70
C GLU A 271 -7.78 19.17 -24.68
N GLU A 272 -8.13 19.15 -23.37
CA GLU A 272 -7.17 19.47 -22.31
C GLU A 272 -6.12 18.36 -22.18
N ALA A 273 -6.52 17.10 -22.33
CA ALA A 273 -5.60 15.96 -22.29
C ALA A 273 -4.54 16.07 -23.40
N ILE A 274 -4.92 16.44 -24.63
CA ILE A 274 -4.01 16.61 -25.77
C ILE A 274 -2.88 17.58 -25.42
N LYS A 275 -3.18 18.73 -24.79
CA LYS A 275 -2.17 19.73 -24.43
C LYS A 275 -1.06 19.12 -23.57
N TYR A 276 -1.42 18.32 -22.58
CA TYR A 276 -0.44 17.68 -21.68
C TYR A 276 0.30 16.53 -22.35
N PHE A 277 -0.34 15.74 -23.19
CA PHE A 277 0.32 14.69 -23.96
C PHE A 277 1.29 15.25 -25.02
N GLU A 278 0.99 16.41 -25.61
CA GLU A 278 1.92 17.11 -26.51
C GLU A 278 3.16 17.61 -25.74
N VAL A 279 2.98 18.09 -24.50
CA VAL A 279 4.12 18.43 -23.62
C VAL A 279 4.95 17.18 -23.33
N THR A 280 4.31 16.06 -22.98
CA THR A 280 4.99 14.79 -22.72
C THR A 280 5.76 14.32 -23.96
N LEU A 281 5.16 14.39 -25.14
CA LEU A 281 5.81 14.01 -26.40
C LEU A 281 7.05 14.86 -26.66
N THR A 282 6.94 16.18 -26.54
CA THR A 282 8.05 17.09 -26.77
C THR A 282 9.21 16.82 -25.80
N LEU A 283 8.92 16.73 -24.51
CA LEU A 283 9.93 16.49 -23.50
C LEU A 283 10.59 15.11 -23.64
N SER A 284 9.80 14.07 -23.95
CA SER A 284 10.35 12.72 -24.15
C SER A 284 11.33 12.65 -25.31
N GLN A 285 11.06 13.39 -26.39
CA GLN A 285 11.98 13.54 -27.53
C GLN A 285 13.25 14.31 -27.14
N GLU A 286 13.12 15.39 -26.36
CA GLU A 286 14.28 16.14 -25.88
C GLU A 286 15.23 15.30 -25.01
N ILE A 287 14.67 14.42 -24.15
CA ILE A 287 15.48 13.53 -23.29
C ILE A 287 15.81 12.20 -23.95
N ALA A 288 15.42 12.01 -25.23
CA ALA A 288 15.59 10.78 -26.01
C ALA A 288 15.00 9.52 -25.32
N ASN A 289 13.91 9.68 -24.57
CA ASN A 289 13.22 8.57 -23.92
C ASN A 289 12.15 7.98 -24.85
N ARG A 290 12.52 6.95 -25.58
CA ARG A 290 11.67 6.29 -26.58
C ARG A 290 10.44 5.63 -25.96
N GLU A 291 10.53 5.14 -24.72
CA GLU A 291 9.41 4.53 -24.03
C GLU A 291 8.29 5.54 -23.77
N ILE A 292 8.63 6.67 -23.12
CA ILE A 292 7.66 7.74 -22.84
C ILE A 292 7.10 8.32 -24.14
N GLU A 293 7.94 8.45 -25.18
CA GLU A 293 7.52 8.91 -26.51
C GLU A 293 6.41 7.99 -27.08
N GLY A 294 6.61 6.67 -27.07
CA GLY A 294 5.64 5.69 -27.56
C GLY A 294 4.30 5.77 -26.82
N PHE A 295 4.33 5.80 -25.48
CA PHE A 295 3.11 5.94 -24.69
C PHE A 295 2.40 7.29 -24.89
N SER A 296 3.15 8.38 -25.02
CA SER A 296 2.58 9.70 -25.30
C SER A 296 1.85 9.74 -26.63
N LEU A 297 2.43 9.14 -27.68
CA LEU A 297 1.78 9.00 -29.01
C LEU A 297 0.50 8.16 -28.92
N ALA A 298 0.52 7.03 -28.20
CA ALA A 298 -0.67 6.21 -27.98
C ALA A 298 -1.79 6.99 -27.28
N ASN A 299 -1.44 7.80 -26.26
CA ASN A 299 -2.40 8.62 -25.54
C ASN A 299 -2.94 9.79 -26.38
N LEU A 300 -2.09 10.42 -27.21
CA LEU A 300 -2.54 11.39 -28.23
C LEU A 300 -3.50 10.75 -29.24
N GLY A 301 -3.25 9.49 -29.63
CA GLY A 301 -4.15 8.69 -30.45
C GLY A 301 -5.53 8.54 -29.80
N LYS A 302 -5.58 8.12 -28.53
CA LYS A 302 -6.82 7.98 -27.75
C LYS A 302 -7.59 9.31 -27.65
N ALA A 303 -6.89 10.38 -27.31
CA ALA A 303 -7.51 11.70 -27.16
C ALA A 303 -8.00 12.26 -28.50
N SER A 304 -7.23 12.08 -29.58
CA SER A 304 -7.63 12.46 -30.93
C SER A 304 -8.89 11.72 -31.41
N LEU A 305 -8.98 10.42 -31.08
CA LEU A 305 -10.13 9.60 -31.39
C LEU A 305 -11.38 10.07 -30.62
N ALA A 306 -11.20 10.49 -29.38
CA ALA A 306 -12.29 11.02 -28.54
C ALA A 306 -12.90 12.31 -29.13
N ILE A 307 -12.08 13.19 -29.72
CA ILE A 307 -12.55 14.41 -30.40
C ILE A 307 -12.92 14.20 -31.88
N GLY A 308 -12.99 12.94 -32.36
CA GLY A 308 -13.40 12.63 -33.71
C GLY A 308 -12.33 12.86 -34.80
N LYS A 309 -11.08 13.17 -34.45
CA LYS A 309 -9.97 13.34 -35.42
C LYS A 309 -9.34 11.98 -35.75
N THR A 310 -10.10 11.12 -36.43
CA THR A 310 -9.78 9.71 -36.62
C THR A 310 -8.47 9.51 -37.39
N ASN A 311 -8.23 10.23 -38.49
CA ASN A 311 -6.99 10.11 -39.26
C ASN A 311 -5.75 10.45 -38.44
N ARG A 312 -5.85 11.49 -37.60
CA ARG A 312 -4.77 11.89 -36.71
C ARG A 312 -4.53 10.85 -35.61
N ALA A 313 -5.59 10.23 -35.11
CA ALA A 313 -5.49 9.14 -34.16
C ALA A 313 -4.76 7.92 -34.75
N ILE A 314 -5.06 7.55 -35.99
CA ILE A 314 -4.38 6.45 -36.71
C ILE A 314 -2.89 6.75 -36.84
N ASP A 315 -2.51 7.95 -37.30
CA ASP A 315 -1.10 8.36 -37.43
C ASP A 315 -0.35 8.24 -36.08
N TYR A 316 -0.95 8.74 -35.01
CA TYR A 316 -0.37 8.62 -33.69
C TYR A 316 -0.23 7.18 -33.20
N PHE A 317 -1.26 6.35 -33.37
CA PHE A 317 -1.18 4.94 -33.00
C PHE A 317 -0.14 4.15 -33.81
N ILE A 318 0.01 4.44 -35.11
CA ILE A 318 1.05 3.81 -35.94
C ILE A 318 2.44 4.18 -35.41
N LYS A 319 2.71 5.46 -35.19
CA LYS A 319 4.00 5.92 -34.68
C LYS A 319 4.32 5.33 -33.30
N GLY A 320 3.34 5.29 -32.38
CA GLY A 320 3.49 4.65 -31.07
C GLY A 320 3.75 3.15 -31.20
N HIS A 321 3.00 2.46 -32.05
CA HIS A 321 3.15 1.04 -32.33
C HIS A 321 4.56 0.69 -32.87
N ASP A 322 5.11 1.50 -33.79
CA ASP A 322 6.44 1.26 -34.33
C ASP A 322 7.51 1.37 -33.23
N ILE A 323 7.39 2.35 -32.35
CA ILE A 323 8.28 2.51 -31.20
C ILE A 323 8.14 1.32 -30.22
N HIS A 324 6.93 0.95 -29.85
CA HIS A 324 6.72 -0.17 -28.94
C HIS A 324 7.18 -1.51 -29.54
N LYS A 325 7.10 -1.65 -30.87
CA LYS A 325 7.64 -2.81 -31.61
C LYS A 325 9.17 -2.82 -31.59
N GLU A 326 9.81 -1.68 -31.78
CA GLU A 326 11.27 -1.51 -31.66
C GLU A 326 11.75 -1.92 -30.27
N LEU A 327 11.01 -1.51 -29.21
CA LEU A 327 11.32 -1.80 -27.82
C LEU A 327 10.91 -3.23 -27.38
N GLY A 328 10.14 -3.95 -28.18
CA GLY A 328 9.63 -5.28 -27.82
C GLY A 328 8.52 -5.29 -26.76
N TYR A 329 7.82 -4.19 -26.55
CA TYR A 329 6.81 -4.00 -25.50
C TYR A 329 5.46 -4.62 -25.88
N LYS A 330 5.35 -5.93 -25.78
CA LYS A 330 4.17 -6.72 -26.23
C LYS A 330 2.84 -6.20 -25.71
N LYS A 331 2.76 -5.76 -24.44
CA LYS A 331 1.53 -5.22 -23.87
C LYS A 331 1.10 -3.92 -24.56
N ALA A 332 2.04 -3.01 -24.76
CA ALA A 332 1.80 -1.74 -25.47
C ALA A 332 1.44 -1.97 -26.93
N ILE A 333 2.13 -2.89 -27.62
CA ILE A 333 1.81 -3.29 -29.01
C ILE A 333 0.34 -3.74 -29.11
N SER A 334 -0.12 -4.58 -28.17
CA SER A 334 -1.51 -5.03 -28.16
C SER A 334 -2.50 -3.88 -27.91
N MET A 335 -2.15 -2.93 -27.05
CA MET A 335 -2.97 -1.72 -26.80
C MET A 335 -3.07 -0.83 -28.04
N ASP A 336 -1.96 -0.62 -28.74
CA ASP A 336 -1.93 0.20 -29.96
C ASP A 336 -2.78 -0.43 -31.06
N LEU A 337 -2.70 -1.75 -31.24
CA LEU A 337 -3.53 -2.50 -32.18
C LEU A 337 -5.03 -2.36 -31.88
N ASN A 338 -5.42 -2.37 -30.60
CA ASN A 338 -6.80 -2.10 -30.19
C ASN A 338 -7.20 -0.64 -30.51
N GLY A 339 -6.30 0.31 -30.25
CA GLY A 339 -6.50 1.72 -30.59
C GLY A 339 -6.66 1.95 -32.10
N LEU A 340 -5.79 1.35 -32.91
CA LEU A 340 -5.88 1.36 -34.36
C LEU A 340 -7.22 0.76 -34.85
N ALA A 341 -7.60 -0.38 -34.30
CA ALA A 341 -8.87 -1.02 -34.66
C ALA A 341 -10.07 -0.12 -34.32
N LYS A 342 -10.09 0.53 -33.17
CA LYS A 342 -11.15 1.51 -32.82
C LYS A 342 -11.24 2.65 -33.83
N ALA A 343 -10.11 3.19 -34.24
CA ALA A 343 -10.06 4.25 -35.23
C ALA A 343 -10.54 3.77 -36.59
N GLN A 344 -10.11 2.58 -37.04
CA GLN A 344 -10.52 1.98 -38.30
C GLN A 344 -12.00 1.59 -38.35
N ILE A 345 -12.57 1.17 -37.20
CA ILE A 345 -14.03 0.96 -37.09
C ILE A 345 -14.78 2.27 -37.36
N LYS A 346 -14.31 3.38 -36.83
CA LYS A 346 -14.93 4.71 -37.06
C LYS A 346 -14.83 5.15 -38.53
N GLU A 347 -13.80 4.72 -39.25
CA GLU A 347 -13.64 4.96 -40.68
C GLU A 347 -14.41 3.96 -41.57
N GLY A 348 -14.99 2.89 -41.01
CA GLY A 348 -15.63 1.83 -41.76
C GLY A 348 -14.65 0.78 -42.33
N ASN A 349 -13.35 0.85 -42.02
CA ASN A 349 -12.31 -0.06 -42.47
C ASN A 349 -12.30 -1.37 -41.67
N LEU A 350 -13.46 -2.07 -41.65
CA LEU A 350 -13.73 -3.20 -40.76
C LEU A 350 -12.77 -4.38 -40.98
N LYS A 351 -12.33 -4.63 -42.23
CA LYS A 351 -11.39 -5.73 -42.53
C LYS A 351 -10.03 -5.52 -41.86
N VAL A 352 -9.49 -4.31 -41.94
CA VAL A 352 -8.19 -3.96 -41.31
C VAL A 352 -8.31 -3.98 -39.81
N ALA A 353 -9.44 -3.50 -39.27
CA ALA A 353 -9.72 -3.57 -37.85
C ALA A 353 -9.74 -5.02 -37.33
N LEU A 354 -10.38 -5.95 -38.05
CA LEU A 354 -10.40 -7.38 -37.70
C LEU A 354 -9.00 -8.01 -37.69
N ASP A 355 -8.12 -7.66 -38.64
CA ASP A 355 -6.73 -8.12 -38.62
C ASP A 355 -5.97 -7.63 -37.39
N ASN A 356 -6.04 -6.32 -37.12
CA ASN A 356 -5.39 -5.75 -35.96
C ASN A 356 -5.89 -6.34 -34.65
N LEU A 357 -7.21 -6.57 -34.51
CA LEU A 357 -7.78 -7.20 -33.32
C LEU A 357 -7.32 -8.65 -33.16
N SER A 358 -7.20 -9.39 -34.27
CA SER A 358 -6.72 -10.78 -34.24
C SER A 358 -5.26 -10.86 -33.78
N ARG A 359 -4.42 -9.94 -34.24
CA ARG A 359 -3.02 -9.82 -33.83
C ARG A 359 -2.95 -9.38 -32.33
N SER A 360 -3.75 -8.41 -31.91
CA SER A 360 -3.84 -7.98 -30.54
C SER A 360 -4.22 -9.14 -29.61
N ILE A 361 -5.26 -9.92 -29.97
CA ILE A 361 -5.70 -11.09 -29.19
C ILE A 361 -4.58 -12.13 -29.08
N THR A 362 -3.84 -12.39 -30.15
CA THR A 362 -2.73 -13.35 -30.13
C THR A 362 -1.65 -12.91 -29.13
N ILE A 363 -1.20 -11.66 -29.22
CA ILE A 363 -0.17 -11.11 -28.34
C ILE A 363 -0.67 -11.06 -26.89
N ALA A 364 -1.89 -10.54 -26.66
CA ALA A 364 -2.45 -10.41 -25.32
C ALA A 364 -2.69 -11.76 -24.64
N LYS A 365 -3.03 -12.82 -25.38
CA LYS A 365 -3.09 -14.21 -24.87
C LYS A 365 -1.72 -14.71 -24.44
N GLU A 366 -0.70 -14.49 -25.26
CA GLU A 366 0.67 -14.93 -24.96
C GLU A 366 1.19 -14.35 -23.65
N ILE A 367 0.88 -13.08 -23.36
CA ILE A 367 1.36 -12.37 -22.15
C ILE A 367 0.34 -12.31 -21.00
N GLY A 368 -0.86 -12.89 -21.17
CA GLY A 368 -1.91 -12.87 -20.15
C GLY A 368 -2.56 -11.48 -19.90
N ALA A 369 -2.51 -10.56 -20.87
CA ALA A 369 -3.04 -9.20 -20.74
C ALA A 369 -4.58 -9.17 -20.86
N LYS A 370 -5.27 -9.45 -19.75
CA LYS A 370 -6.73 -9.63 -19.69
C LYS A 370 -7.50 -8.39 -20.17
N ASP A 371 -7.09 -7.18 -19.78
CA ASP A 371 -7.76 -5.95 -20.19
C ASP A 371 -7.73 -5.75 -21.70
N ASN A 372 -6.56 -5.99 -22.33
CA ASN A 372 -6.41 -5.90 -23.77
C ASN A 372 -7.23 -6.97 -24.49
N LEU A 373 -7.32 -8.18 -23.91
CA LEU A 373 -8.16 -9.26 -24.43
C LEU A 373 -9.65 -8.91 -24.36
N SER A 374 -10.11 -8.42 -23.23
CA SER A 374 -11.51 -8.02 -23.05
C SER A 374 -11.90 -6.98 -24.09
N GLU A 375 -11.08 -5.94 -24.23
CA GLU A 375 -11.30 -4.87 -25.20
C GLU A 375 -11.32 -5.39 -26.65
N ALA A 376 -10.31 -6.19 -27.03
CA ALA A 376 -10.19 -6.71 -28.38
C ALA A 376 -11.36 -7.64 -28.75
N TYR A 377 -11.78 -8.53 -27.85
CA TYR A 377 -12.93 -9.40 -28.08
C TYR A 377 -14.23 -8.61 -28.20
N SER A 378 -14.44 -7.60 -27.34
CA SER A 378 -15.62 -6.73 -27.40
C SER A 378 -15.72 -5.99 -28.74
N LEU A 379 -14.60 -5.44 -29.22
CA LEU A 379 -14.56 -4.74 -30.51
C LEU A 379 -14.79 -5.72 -31.67
N ARG A 380 -14.16 -6.90 -31.67
CA ARG A 380 -14.29 -7.90 -32.74
C ARG A 380 -15.69 -8.50 -32.78
N TYR A 381 -16.29 -8.74 -31.60
CA TYR A 381 -17.71 -9.09 -31.50
C TYR A 381 -18.60 -8.07 -32.20
N GLY A 382 -18.39 -6.77 -31.93
CA GLY A 382 -19.17 -5.70 -32.53
C GLY A 382 -19.09 -5.70 -34.06
N ILE A 383 -17.89 -5.87 -34.63
CA ILE A 383 -17.67 -5.94 -36.05
C ILE A 383 -18.35 -7.19 -36.65
N ASN A 384 -18.09 -8.38 -36.09
CA ASN A 384 -18.64 -9.65 -36.62
C ASN A 384 -20.17 -9.64 -36.58
N LYS A 385 -20.77 -9.07 -35.52
CA LYS A 385 -22.22 -8.89 -35.43
C LYS A 385 -22.75 -7.96 -36.52
N SER A 386 -22.09 -6.83 -36.80
CA SER A 386 -22.50 -5.87 -37.83
C SER A 386 -22.37 -6.45 -39.25
N LEU A 387 -21.44 -7.36 -39.46
CA LEU A 387 -21.21 -8.07 -40.73
C LEU A 387 -22.11 -9.30 -40.91
N GLY A 388 -22.92 -9.68 -39.95
CA GLY A 388 -23.76 -10.89 -39.98
C GLY A 388 -23.00 -12.19 -39.69
N ASN A 389 -21.73 -12.13 -39.29
CA ASN A 389 -20.90 -13.29 -38.94
C ASN A 389 -21.27 -13.81 -37.54
N LEU A 390 -22.52 -14.26 -37.36
CA LEU A 390 -23.11 -14.53 -36.04
C LEU A 390 -22.35 -15.61 -35.26
N LYS A 391 -21.77 -16.62 -35.94
CA LYS A 391 -20.98 -17.66 -35.28
C LYS A 391 -19.73 -17.11 -34.65
N ASP A 392 -18.97 -16.29 -35.37
CA ASP A 392 -17.72 -15.68 -34.86
C ASP A 392 -18.05 -14.62 -33.80
N ALA A 393 -19.15 -13.88 -33.99
CA ALA A 393 -19.65 -12.94 -32.96
C ALA A 393 -20.00 -13.65 -31.65
N LEU A 394 -20.66 -14.81 -31.70
CA LEU A 394 -20.98 -15.59 -30.49
C LEU A 394 -19.71 -16.02 -29.76
N VAL A 395 -18.73 -16.58 -30.49
CA VAL A 395 -17.43 -17.00 -29.90
C VAL A 395 -16.72 -15.82 -29.25
N ASP A 396 -16.65 -14.68 -29.93
CA ASP A 396 -16.01 -13.48 -29.37
C ASP A 396 -16.75 -12.96 -28.12
N HIS A 397 -18.09 -13.02 -28.12
CA HIS A 397 -18.88 -12.63 -26.97
C HIS A 397 -18.66 -13.56 -25.75
N GLU A 398 -18.61 -14.87 -25.97
CA GLU A 398 -18.31 -15.84 -24.92
C GLU A 398 -16.91 -15.62 -24.33
N MET A 399 -15.90 -15.38 -25.20
CA MET A 399 -14.54 -15.07 -24.76
C MET A 399 -14.46 -13.74 -23.99
N PHE A 400 -15.12 -12.69 -24.51
CA PHE A 400 -15.25 -11.41 -23.82
C PHE A 400 -15.84 -11.60 -22.42
N LYS A 401 -16.98 -12.31 -22.32
CA LYS A 401 -17.64 -12.57 -21.05
C LYS A 401 -16.73 -13.33 -20.07
N ALA A 402 -16.09 -14.40 -20.52
CA ALA A 402 -15.19 -15.20 -19.67
C ALA A 402 -14.01 -14.37 -19.11
N VAL A 403 -13.39 -13.53 -19.96
CA VAL A 403 -12.30 -12.65 -19.54
C VAL A 403 -12.80 -11.56 -18.60
N ASN A 404 -13.94 -10.96 -18.93
CA ASN A 404 -14.52 -9.88 -18.13
C ASN A 404 -14.99 -10.35 -16.76
N ASP A 405 -15.60 -11.54 -16.66
CA ASP A 405 -15.95 -12.17 -15.40
C ASP A 405 -14.71 -12.44 -14.53
N THR A 406 -13.60 -12.81 -15.16
CA THR A 406 -12.32 -12.98 -14.43
C THR A 406 -11.80 -11.64 -13.89
N ILE A 407 -11.80 -10.58 -14.70
CA ILE A 407 -11.39 -9.22 -14.28
C ILE A 407 -12.27 -8.76 -13.12
N PHE A 408 -13.60 -8.87 -13.28
CA PHE A 408 -14.57 -8.47 -12.28
C PHE A 408 -14.40 -9.20 -10.95
N ASN A 409 -14.26 -10.53 -10.99
CA ASN A 409 -14.05 -11.35 -9.79
C ASN A 409 -12.73 -11.00 -9.09
N THR A 410 -11.68 -10.69 -9.86
CA THR A 410 -10.39 -10.24 -9.32
C THR A 410 -10.54 -8.89 -8.62
N ALA A 411 -11.13 -7.90 -9.28
CA ALA A 411 -11.34 -6.56 -8.71
C ALA A 411 -12.20 -6.61 -7.45
N LYS A 412 -13.25 -7.42 -7.45
CA LYS A 412 -14.11 -7.64 -6.31
C LYS A 412 -13.39 -8.32 -5.14
N SER A 413 -12.59 -9.34 -5.41
CA SER A 413 -11.75 -10.00 -4.41
C SER A 413 -10.76 -9.01 -3.79
N GLN A 414 -10.17 -8.14 -4.59
CA GLN A 414 -9.29 -7.07 -4.13
C GLN A 414 -10.02 -6.07 -3.23
N GLN A 415 -11.20 -5.61 -3.60
CA GLN A 415 -12.00 -4.71 -2.75
C GLN A 415 -12.36 -5.34 -1.41
N ILE A 416 -12.76 -6.61 -1.41
CA ILE A 416 -13.07 -7.34 -0.18
C ILE A 416 -11.80 -7.48 0.68
N SER A 417 -10.66 -7.81 0.06
CA SER A 417 -9.37 -7.92 0.74
C SER A 417 -8.94 -6.58 1.35
N GLU A 418 -9.08 -5.49 0.61
CA GLU A 418 -8.78 -4.13 1.08
C GLU A 418 -9.64 -3.77 2.29
N LEU A 419 -10.96 -3.94 2.20
CA LEU A 419 -11.88 -3.67 3.30
C LEU A 419 -11.57 -4.50 4.55
N ARG A 420 -11.22 -5.77 4.34
CA ARG A 420 -10.80 -6.66 5.43
C ARG A 420 -9.50 -6.19 6.07
N THR A 421 -8.50 -5.82 5.27
CA THR A 421 -7.22 -5.31 5.76
C THR A 421 -7.38 -4.00 6.52
N ILE A 422 -8.20 -3.07 6.02
CA ILE A 422 -8.54 -1.83 6.74
C ILE A 422 -9.18 -2.16 8.10
N TYR A 423 -10.18 -3.03 8.12
CA TYR A 423 -10.85 -3.43 9.34
C TYR A 423 -9.89 -4.08 10.36
N GLU A 424 -9.03 -5.02 9.89
CA GLU A 424 -8.05 -5.69 10.76
C GLU A 424 -7.01 -4.70 11.30
N THR A 425 -6.61 -3.73 10.49
CA THR A 425 -5.67 -2.68 10.89
C THR A 425 -6.30 -1.75 11.94
N GLU A 426 -7.50 -1.25 11.69
CA GLU A 426 -8.23 -0.41 12.66
C GLU A 426 -8.44 -1.13 13.98
N LYS A 427 -8.79 -2.42 13.93
CA LYS A 427 -8.95 -3.25 15.13
C LYS A 427 -7.64 -3.39 15.91
N LYS A 428 -6.50 -3.59 15.22
CA LYS A 428 -5.19 -3.65 15.86
C LYS A 428 -4.80 -2.31 16.46
N GLU A 429 -4.99 -1.20 15.73
CA GLU A 429 -4.72 0.15 16.23
C GLU A 429 -5.55 0.45 17.50
N GLN A 430 -6.83 0.05 17.52
CA GLN A 430 -7.67 0.16 18.71
C GLN A 430 -7.17 -0.70 19.88
N GLN A 431 -6.73 -1.93 19.61
CA GLN A 431 -6.16 -2.80 20.64
C GLN A 431 -4.86 -2.23 21.20
N ILE A 432 -3.98 -1.68 20.35
CA ILE A 432 -2.74 -1.02 20.77
C ILE A 432 -3.05 0.19 21.63
N ALA A 433 -3.98 1.05 21.21
CA ALA A 433 -4.38 2.23 21.97
C ALA A 433 -4.98 1.86 23.36
N LEU A 434 -5.74 0.77 23.43
CA LEU A 434 -6.25 0.24 24.70
C LEU A 434 -5.12 -0.26 25.59
N GLN A 435 -4.15 -0.99 25.05
CA GLN A 435 -2.98 -1.48 25.78
C GLN A 435 -2.08 -0.33 26.25
N GLU A 436 -1.84 0.68 25.43
CA GLU A 436 -1.08 1.88 25.81
C GLU A 436 -1.74 2.62 26.96
N ASN A 437 -3.08 2.81 26.91
CA ASN A 437 -3.83 3.41 27.99
C ASN A 437 -3.76 2.57 29.29
N GLU A 438 -3.80 1.25 29.18
CA GLU A 438 -3.65 0.34 30.32
C GLU A 438 -2.25 0.44 30.93
N ILE A 439 -1.21 0.50 30.11
CA ILE A 439 0.19 0.68 30.54
C ILE A 439 0.34 2.01 31.29
N VAL A 440 -0.14 3.11 30.71
CA VAL A 440 -0.08 4.45 31.34
C VAL A 440 -0.78 4.44 32.70
N LEU A 441 -1.96 3.82 32.77
CA LEU A 441 -2.71 3.73 34.02
C LEU A 441 -1.99 2.85 35.07
N LEU A 442 -1.34 1.78 34.65
CA LEU A 442 -0.53 0.93 35.52
C LEU A 442 0.71 1.68 36.05
N GLU A 443 1.38 2.44 35.18
CA GLU A 443 2.51 3.28 35.58
C GLU A 443 2.09 4.38 36.59
N GLU A 444 0.96 5.05 36.37
CA GLU A 444 0.42 6.03 37.30
C GLU A 444 0.10 5.39 38.65
N LYS A 445 -0.53 4.23 38.67
CA LYS A 445 -0.81 3.47 39.90
C LYS A 445 0.49 3.05 40.59
N GLN A 446 1.50 2.64 39.86
CA GLN A 446 2.80 2.28 40.42
C GLN A 446 3.53 3.48 41.00
N ARG A 447 3.51 4.63 40.31
CA ARG A 447 4.07 5.89 40.83
C ARG A 447 3.32 6.36 42.09
N ALA A 448 1.99 6.29 42.05
CA ALA A 448 1.16 6.62 43.23
C ALA A 448 1.45 5.70 44.43
N ALA A 449 1.60 4.39 44.19
CA ALA A 449 1.96 3.42 45.20
C ALA A 449 3.38 3.66 45.77
N ILE A 450 4.35 3.98 44.90
CA ILE A 450 5.72 4.33 45.32
C ILE A 450 5.73 5.63 46.15
N LEU A 451 5.03 6.67 45.71
CA LEU A 451 4.89 7.92 46.43
C LEU A 451 4.21 7.71 47.80
N GLN A 452 3.14 6.92 47.82
CA GLN A 452 2.41 6.57 49.01
C GLN A 452 3.26 5.75 50.00
N ASN A 453 4.05 4.79 49.48
CA ASN A 453 5.01 4.03 50.30
C ASN A 453 6.14 4.93 50.84
N THR A 454 6.64 5.86 50.01
CA THR A 454 7.69 6.81 50.46
C THR A 454 7.17 7.75 51.55
N LEU A 455 5.94 8.27 51.37
CA LEU A 455 5.28 9.10 52.37
C LEU A 455 4.99 8.34 53.67
N LEU A 456 4.58 7.06 53.57
CA LEU A 456 4.39 6.18 54.73
C LEU A 456 5.71 5.93 55.47
N ILE A 457 6.81 5.66 54.73
CA ILE A 457 8.14 5.46 55.35
C ILE A 457 8.61 6.73 56.08
N VAL A 458 8.46 7.89 55.43
CA VAL A 458 8.80 9.19 56.05
C VAL A 458 7.91 9.48 57.28
N GLY A 459 6.60 9.15 57.16
CA GLY A 459 5.66 9.27 58.27
C GLY A 459 5.99 8.35 59.47
N ILE A 460 6.40 7.11 59.18
CA ILE A 460 6.83 6.14 60.19
C ILE A 460 8.12 6.62 60.89
N ILE A 461 9.11 7.09 60.13
CA ILE A 461 10.38 7.62 60.68
C ILE A 461 10.13 8.86 61.54
N ALA A 462 9.24 9.77 61.09
CA ALA A 462 8.87 10.95 61.86
C ALA A 462 8.15 10.63 63.18
N LEU A 463 7.29 9.60 63.17
CA LEU A 463 6.56 9.16 64.36
C LEU A 463 7.40 8.30 65.30
N ILE A 464 8.33 7.50 64.80
CA ILE A 464 9.33 6.77 65.64
C ILE A 464 10.21 7.76 66.39
N SER A 465 10.49 8.92 65.79
CA SER A 465 11.28 9.95 66.42
C SER A 465 10.51 10.77 67.51
N LEU A 466 9.15 10.71 67.51
CA LEU A 466 8.38 11.62 68.34
C LEU A 466 7.69 11.00 69.55
N PHE A 467 7.30 9.80 69.58
CA PHE A 467 6.71 9.16 70.80
C PHE A 467 6.38 7.69 70.61
N GLY A 468 6.83 6.93 71.52
CA GLY A 468 6.61 5.49 71.80
C GLY A 468 5.40 4.81 71.19
N LEU A 469 5.70 3.97 70.47
CA LEU A 469 5.30 2.71 69.84
C LEU A 469 3.89 2.09 70.11
N LEU A 470 3.11 2.48 71.05
CA LEU A 470 1.94 1.68 71.47
C LEU A 470 0.58 2.10 70.88
N TYR A 471 0.42 3.30 70.38
CA TYR A 471 -0.88 3.78 69.90
C TYR A 471 -1.04 3.65 68.38
N TYR A 472 0.05 3.41 67.71
CA TYR A 472 0.10 3.50 66.24
C TYR A 472 -0.32 2.22 65.51
N GLY A 473 -0.12 1.04 66.10
CA GLY A 473 -0.42 -0.26 65.45
C GLY A 473 -1.91 -0.48 65.11
N ILE A 474 -2.82 0.03 65.93
CA ILE A 474 -4.26 -0.17 65.75
C ILE A 474 -4.82 0.74 64.64
N ARG A 475 -4.37 1.98 64.55
CA ARG A 475 -4.82 2.93 63.52
C ARG A 475 -4.32 2.58 62.12
N GLN A 476 -3.18 1.93 61.98
CA GLN A 476 -2.66 1.49 60.69
C GLN A 476 -3.49 0.37 60.04
N LYS A 477 -4.02 -0.55 60.87
CA LYS A 477 -4.85 -1.67 60.38
C LYS A 477 -6.16 -1.18 59.74
N MET A 478 -6.75 -0.12 60.28
CA MET A 478 -7.97 0.49 59.74
C MET A 478 -7.75 1.26 58.44
N LYS A 479 -6.61 1.96 58.29
CA LYS A 479 -6.28 2.66 57.03
C LYS A 479 -5.99 1.70 55.85
N ARG A 480 -5.32 0.57 56.11
CA ARG A 480 -5.04 -0.44 55.09
C ARG A 480 -6.30 -1.05 54.48
N ASN A 481 -7.31 -1.33 55.33
CA ASN A 481 -8.57 -1.92 54.85
C ASN A 481 -9.39 -0.94 53.99
N LYS A 482 -9.27 0.38 54.22
CA LYS A 482 -9.94 1.41 53.43
C LYS A 482 -9.33 1.55 52.03
N VAL A 483 -7.99 1.60 51.97
CA VAL A 483 -7.24 1.71 50.72
C VAL A 483 -7.43 0.46 49.83
N LEU A 484 -7.55 -0.73 50.45
CA LEU A 484 -7.81 -1.95 49.69
C LEU A 484 -9.20 -1.93 49.01
N LYS A 485 -10.21 -1.40 49.73
CA LYS A 485 -11.56 -1.22 49.19
C LYS A 485 -11.61 -0.20 48.04
N GLU A 486 -10.85 0.91 48.19
CA GLU A 486 -10.78 1.93 47.14
C GLU A 486 -10.04 1.43 45.87
N LYS A 487 -8.99 0.62 46.06
CA LYS A 487 -8.26 0.01 44.94
C LYS A 487 -9.14 -0.97 44.12
N ILE A 488 -9.93 -1.80 44.81
CA ILE A 488 -10.88 -2.74 44.18
C ILE A 488 -11.98 -1.95 43.42
N ALA A 489 -12.47 -0.83 44.00
CA ALA A 489 -13.47 0.01 43.35
C ALA A 489 -12.94 0.69 42.07
N ALA A 490 -11.69 1.20 42.12
CA ALA A 490 -11.05 1.82 40.96
C ALA A 490 -10.78 0.82 39.81
N GLU A 491 -10.37 -0.41 40.15
CA GLU A 491 -10.16 -1.48 39.15
C GLU A 491 -11.47 -1.91 38.46
N LEU A 492 -12.57 -1.96 39.25
CA LEU A 492 -13.89 -2.25 38.69
C LEU A 492 -14.38 -1.13 37.76
N GLU A 493 -14.11 0.12 38.08
CA GLU A 493 -14.50 1.26 37.24
C GLU A 493 -13.71 1.28 35.91
N PHE A 494 -12.43 0.93 35.96
CA PHE A 494 -11.62 0.76 34.76
C PHE A 494 -12.17 -0.33 33.85
N LYS A 495 -12.45 -1.50 34.39
CA LYS A 495 -13.06 -2.63 33.65
C LYS A 495 -14.41 -2.25 33.01
N LYS A 496 -15.22 -1.42 33.70
CA LYS A 496 -16.47 -0.89 33.14
C LYS A 496 -16.26 0.01 31.94
N LYS A 497 -15.24 0.89 31.98
CA LYS A 497 -14.88 1.75 30.83
C LYS A 497 -14.41 0.93 29.63
N GLU A 498 -13.56 -0.07 29.85
CA GLU A 498 -13.09 -0.98 28.82
C GLU A 498 -14.26 -1.71 28.13
N LEU A 499 -15.20 -2.22 28.91
CA LEU A 499 -16.39 -2.86 28.37
C LEU A 499 -17.26 -1.89 27.55
N THR A 500 -17.38 -0.63 27.99
CA THR A 500 -18.12 0.39 27.25
C THR A 500 -17.48 0.71 25.91
N ILE A 501 -16.14 0.78 25.84
CA ILE A 501 -15.39 0.99 24.61
C ILE A 501 -15.64 -0.19 23.63
N HIS A 502 -15.63 -1.43 24.14
CA HIS A 502 -15.95 -2.60 23.30
C HIS A 502 -17.36 -2.53 22.69
N ALA A 503 -18.34 -2.10 23.47
CA ALA A 503 -19.71 -1.90 22.97
C ALA A 503 -19.79 -0.82 21.87
N PHE A 504 -19.12 0.32 22.07
CA PHE A 504 -19.06 1.40 21.07
C PHE A 504 -18.33 0.96 19.79
N ASN A 505 -17.27 0.17 19.91
CA ASN A 505 -16.53 -0.34 18.75
C ASN A 505 -17.40 -1.30 17.92
N LEU A 506 -18.22 -2.12 18.56
CA LEU A 506 -19.23 -2.94 17.87
C LEU A 506 -20.26 -2.09 17.13
N ALA A 507 -20.77 -1.03 17.77
CA ALA A 507 -21.73 -0.11 17.14
C ALA A 507 -21.11 0.59 15.92
N ARG A 508 -19.89 1.10 16.04
CA ARG A 508 -19.16 1.80 14.97
C ARG A 508 -18.84 0.88 13.78
N LYS A 509 -18.44 -0.38 14.06
CA LYS A 509 -18.26 -1.39 13.02
C LYS A 509 -19.52 -1.57 12.20
N ASN A 510 -20.64 -1.79 12.89
CA ASN A 510 -21.93 -2.04 12.23
C ASN A 510 -22.41 -0.80 11.43
N GLU A 511 -22.23 0.41 11.96
CA GLU A 511 -22.54 1.66 11.26
C GLU A 511 -21.69 1.82 9.98
N THR A 512 -20.39 1.49 10.05
CA THR A 512 -19.50 1.54 8.87
C THR A 512 -19.91 0.54 7.81
N LEU A 513 -20.25 -0.68 8.20
CA LEU A 513 -20.72 -1.73 7.30
C LEU A 513 -22.08 -1.37 6.66
N GLU A 514 -23.02 -0.78 7.43
CA GLU A 514 -24.30 -0.32 6.91
C GLU A 514 -24.13 0.86 5.93
N ASN A 515 -23.24 1.80 6.21
CA ASN A 515 -22.91 2.89 5.29
C ASN A 515 -22.29 2.37 3.98
N LEU A 516 -21.43 1.34 4.06
CA LEU A 516 -20.86 0.68 2.88
C LEU A 516 -21.94 -0.04 2.08
N LYS A 517 -22.88 -0.70 2.76
CA LYS A 517 -24.04 -1.35 2.14
C LYS A 517 -24.93 -0.36 1.42
N LEU A 518 -25.24 0.78 2.06
CA LEU A 518 -26.04 1.86 1.45
C LEU A 518 -25.35 2.42 0.20
N LYS A 519 -24.02 2.67 0.28
CA LYS A 519 -23.24 3.09 -0.89
C LYS A 519 -23.25 2.05 -2.02
N ALA A 520 -23.13 0.78 -1.67
CA ALA A 520 -23.22 -0.31 -2.64
C ALA A 520 -24.61 -0.41 -3.28
N GLN A 521 -25.68 -0.13 -2.51
CA GLN A 521 -27.06 -0.06 -3.00
C GLN A 521 -27.27 1.16 -3.92
N GLU A 522 -26.77 2.34 -3.55
CA GLU A 522 -26.83 3.55 -4.38
C GLU A 522 -26.08 3.39 -5.72
N LEU A 523 -24.91 2.73 -5.69
CA LEU A 523 -24.13 2.45 -6.91
C LEU A 523 -24.85 1.42 -7.79
N LYS A 524 -25.49 0.42 -7.19
CA LYS A 524 -26.33 -0.57 -7.88
C LYS A 524 -27.47 0.09 -8.67
N GLU A 525 -28.15 1.08 -8.06
CA GLU A 525 -29.26 1.81 -8.69
C GLU A 525 -28.78 2.71 -9.84
N LYS A 526 -27.53 3.21 -9.80
CA LYS A 526 -26.97 4.09 -10.82
C LYS A 526 -26.45 3.38 -12.07
N GLU A 527 -25.98 2.16 -11.94
CA GLU A 527 -25.22 1.48 -13.02
C GLU A 527 -25.96 0.31 -13.72
N ASN A 528 -27.19 -0.02 -13.33
CA ASN A 528 -27.98 -1.14 -13.90
C ASN A 528 -27.26 -2.50 -13.93
N SER A 529 -26.30 -2.73 -13.03
CA SER A 529 -25.47 -3.94 -12.95
C SER A 529 -25.77 -4.72 -11.65
N ASP A 530 -26.55 -5.79 -11.76
CA ASP A 530 -27.16 -6.46 -10.59
C ASP A 530 -26.26 -7.46 -9.83
N ALA A 531 -25.34 -8.15 -10.51
CA ALA A 531 -24.70 -9.35 -9.89
C ALA A 531 -23.61 -9.00 -8.85
N GLY A 532 -22.76 -8.01 -9.13
CA GLY A 532 -21.60 -7.69 -8.30
C GLY A 532 -21.93 -6.95 -7.03
N TYR A 533 -22.77 -5.95 -7.13
CA TYR A 533 -23.22 -5.20 -5.96
C TYR A 533 -24.05 -6.06 -5.01
N ASN A 534 -24.88 -6.98 -5.54
CA ASN A 534 -25.63 -7.92 -4.71
C ASN A 534 -24.72 -8.88 -3.94
N GLN A 535 -23.58 -9.29 -4.51
CA GLN A 535 -22.63 -10.15 -3.81
C GLN A 535 -21.86 -9.36 -2.74
N LEU A 536 -21.48 -8.10 -3.02
CA LEU A 536 -20.87 -7.20 -2.03
C LEU A 536 -21.85 -6.95 -0.85
N ILE A 537 -23.12 -6.65 -1.14
CA ILE A 537 -24.16 -6.46 -0.13
C ILE A 537 -24.35 -7.73 0.71
N ARG A 538 -24.30 -8.93 0.09
CA ARG A 538 -24.39 -10.21 0.81
C ARG A 538 -23.18 -10.41 1.73
N SER A 539 -21.95 -10.10 1.29
CA SER A 539 -20.75 -10.19 2.13
C SER A 539 -20.82 -9.23 3.31
N ILE A 540 -21.27 -7.99 3.09
CA ILE A 540 -21.46 -7.02 4.17
C ILE A 540 -22.54 -7.49 5.15
N ASN A 541 -23.64 -8.06 4.66
CA ASN A 541 -24.69 -8.61 5.51
C ASN A 541 -24.18 -9.83 6.32
N PHE A 542 -23.29 -10.64 5.75
CA PHE A 542 -22.65 -11.76 6.46
C PHE A 542 -21.78 -11.24 7.61
N ASP A 543 -20.93 -10.23 7.36
CA ASP A 543 -20.09 -9.62 8.40
C ASP A 543 -20.88 -8.89 9.50
N LEU A 544 -22.07 -8.36 9.17
CA LEU A 544 -23.00 -7.78 10.14
C LEU A 544 -23.65 -8.84 11.05
N GLN A 545 -23.67 -10.10 10.61
CA GLN A 545 -24.22 -11.24 11.37
C GLN A 545 -23.14 -12.05 12.12
N ASP A 546 -21.84 -11.69 12.00
CA ASP A 546 -20.75 -12.45 12.61
C ASP A 546 -20.78 -12.39 14.15
N ASP A 547 -20.94 -13.56 14.76
CA ASP A 547 -21.07 -13.76 16.21
C ASP A 547 -19.75 -13.65 16.98
N ASN A 548 -18.58 -13.71 16.33
CA ASN A 548 -17.27 -13.69 17.01
C ASN A 548 -17.04 -12.42 17.83
N ASN A 549 -17.60 -11.30 17.39
CA ASN A 549 -17.50 -10.02 18.13
C ASN A 549 -18.33 -10.03 19.42
N TRP A 550 -19.44 -10.80 19.42
CA TRP A 550 -20.26 -10.95 20.60
C TRP A 550 -19.58 -11.83 21.65
N GLU A 551 -18.88 -12.87 21.27
CA GLU A 551 -18.16 -13.75 22.21
C GLU A 551 -17.09 -12.97 22.98
N ASN A 552 -16.34 -12.12 22.30
CA ASN A 552 -15.37 -11.23 22.93
C ASN A 552 -16.04 -10.25 23.90
N PHE A 553 -17.11 -9.58 23.48
CA PHE A 553 -17.89 -8.70 24.36
C PHE A 553 -18.43 -9.47 25.60
N SER A 554 -19.01 -10.66 25.40
CA SER A 554 -19.58 -11.48 26.47
C SER A 554 -18.54 -11.87 27.51
N ARG A 555 -17.31 -12.19 27.09
CA ARG A 555 -16.21 -12.51 28.01
C ARG A 555 -15.87 -11.31 28.90
N TYR A 556 -15.70 -10.11 28.34
CA TYR A 556 -15.43 -8.89 29.12
C TYR A 556 -16.62 -8.50 30.01
N PHE A 557 -17.84 -8.70 29.53
CA PHE A 557 -19.04 -8.45 30.31
C PHE A 557 -19.11 -9.36 31.55
N GLU A 558 -18.77 -10.64 31.43
CA GLU A 558 -18.74 -11.58 32.57
C GLU A 558 -17.63 -11.27 33.58
N GLU A 559 -16.50 -10.71 33.13
CA GLU A 559 -15.46 -10.23 34.05
C GLU A 559 -15.93 -9.07 34.95
N VAL A 560 -16.77 -8.18 34.42
CA VAL A 560 -17.33 -7.04 35.15
C VAL A 560 -18.58 -7.39 35.94
N HIS A 561 -19.42 -8.22 35.37
CA HIS A 561 -20.71 -8.65 35.93
C HIS A 561 -20.70 -10.15 36.18
N LYS A 562 -19.87 -10.58 37.16
CA LYS A 562 -19.70 -11.99 37.52
C LYS A 562 -21.04 -12.63 37.80
N ASP A 563 -21.21 -13.86 37.26
CA ASP A 563 -22.40 -14.69 37.44
C ASP A 563 -23.71 -14.10 36.87
N PHE A 564 -23.72 -12.95 36.20
CA PHE A 564 -24.93 -12.32 35.67
C PHE A 564 -25.71 -13.29 34.77
N ASN A 565 -25.05 -13.90 33.78
CA ASN A 565 -25.68 -14.85 32.86
C ASN A 565 -26.21 -16.10 33.58
N LYS A 566 -25.45 -16.59 34.55
CA LYS A 566 -25.84 -17.73 35.38
C LYS A 566 -27.06 -17.40 36.25
N ASN A 567 -27.06 -16.25 36.91
CA ASN A 567 -28.15 -15.78 37.75
C ASN A 567 -29.44 -15.58 36.95
N ILE A 568 -29.33 -14.96 35.75
CA ILE A 568 -30.48 -14.80 34.85
C ILE A 568 -31.05 -16.17 34.46
N LYS A 569 -30.21 -17.08 33.98
CA LYS A 569 -30.68 -18.43 33.54
C LYS A 569 -31.25 -19.26 34.69
N THR A 570 -30.71 -19.11 35.89
CA THR A 570 -31.23 -19.82 37.07
C THR A 570 -32.59 -19.28 37.47
N LYS A 571 -32.78 -17.94 37.44
CA LYS A 571 -34.02 -17.30 37.88
C LYS A 571 -35.10 -17.28 36.79
N TYR A 572 -34.68 -17.23 35.50
CA TYR A 572 -35.55 -17.13 34.33
C TYR A 572 -35.10 -18.10 33.22
N PRO A 573 -35.37 -19.43 33.36
CA PRO A 573 -34.86 -20.44 32.44
C PRO A 573 -35.33 -20.26 30.98
N GLU A 574 -36.46 -19.60 30.74
CA GLU A 574 -37.05 -19.37 29.41
C GLU A 574 -36.41 -18.26 28.61
N VAL A 575 -35.41 -17.55 29.18
CA VAL A 575 -34.69 -16.49 28.48
C VAL A 575 -33.77 -17.09 27.44
N SER A 576 -33.99 -16.75 26.17
CA SER A 576 -33.15 -17.18 25.05
C SER A 576 -31.79 -16.50 25.04
N SER A 577 -30.82 -17.04 24.28
CA SER A 577 -29.48 -16.45 24.13
C SER A 577 -29.52 -15.02 23.59
N ASN A 578 -30.41 -14.70 22.65
CA ASN A 578 -30.56 -13.36 22.11
C ASN A 578 -31.17 -12.38 23.12
N GLU A 579 -32.08 -12.86 23.96
CA GLU A 579 -32.64 -12.06 25.05
C GLU A 579 -31.62 -11.85 26.16
N LEU A 580 -30.71 -12.81 26.38
CA LEU A 580 -29.58 -12.64 27.30
C LEU A 580 -28.59 -11.58 26.82
N ARG A 581 -28.32 -11.53 25.51
CA ARG A 581 -27.54 -10.44 24.88
C ARG A 581 -28.19 -9.08 25.12
N LEU A 582 -29.50 -8.99 24.95
CA LEU A 582 -30.25 -7.75 25.21
C LEU A 582 -30.16 -7.34 26.68
N LEU A 583 -30.30 -8.30 27.60
CA LEU A 583 -30.18 -8.07 29.05
C LEU A 583 -28.79 -7.56 29.44
N ALA A 584 -27.73 -8.12 28.87
CA ALA A 584 -26.35 -7.66 29.10
C ALA A 584 -26.14 -6.18 28.66
N LEU A 585 -26.66 -5.81 27.51
CA LEU A 585 -26.56 -4.44 27.01
C LEU A 585 -27.43 -3.46 27.80
N LEU A 586 -28.59 -3.89 28.27
CA LEU A 586 -29.44 -3.11 29.19
C LEU A 586 -28.78 -2.93 30.56
N LYS A 587 -28.07 -3.95 31.07
CA LYS A 587 -27.29 -3.85 32.32
C LYS A 587 -26.19 -2.80 32.22
N MET A 588 -25.66 -2.55 31.04
CA MET A 588 -24.71 -1.48 30.75
C MET A 588 -25.37 -0.10 30.61
N ASN A 589 -26.67 0.00 30.80
CA ASN A 589 -27.44 1.24 30.66
C ASN A 589 -27.32 1.90 29.26
N LEU A 590 -27.15 1.10 28.22
CA LEU A 590 -27.12 1.59 26.85
C LEU A 590 -28.52 1.98 26.38
N SER A 591 -28.61 3.05 25.58
CA SER A 591 -29.86 3.49 24.98
C SER A 591 -30.40 2.47 23.96
N SER A 592 -31.71 2.52 23.72
CA SER A 592 -32.33 1.64 22.71
C SER A 592 -31.74 1.82 21.31
N LYS A 593 -31.22 2.99 20.97
CA LYS A 593 -30.56 3.30 19.70
C LYS A 593 -29.19 2.62 19.61
N GLU A 594 -28.39 2.71 20.66
CA GLU A 594 -27.08 2.03 20.74
C GLU A 594 -27.24 0.51 20.71
N ILE A 595 -28.21 -0.03 21.46
CA ILE A 595 -28.51 -1.45 21.47
C ILE A 595 -28.96 -1.93 20.07
N ALA A 596 -29.78 -1.13 19.37
CA ALA A 596 -30.20 -1.42 18.01
C ALA A 596 -29.01 -1.53 17.04
N SER A 597 -28.06 -0.58 17.14
CA SER A 597 -26.83 -0.61 16.35
C SER A 597 -25.93 -1.82 16.68
N ILE A 598 -25.76 -2.14 17.96
CA ILE A 598 -24.92 -3.28 18.40
C ILE A 598 -25.52 -4.63 17.98
N LEU A 599 -26.83 -4.78 18.11
CA LEU A 599 -27.53 -6.02 17.74
C LEU A 599 -27.94 -6.09 16.27
N ASN A 600 -27.64 -5.06 15.51
CA ASN A 600 -27.98 -4.91 14.10
C ASN A 600 -29.48 -5.20 13.81
N ILE A 601 -30.36 -4.62 14.61
CA ILE A 601 -31.81 -4.71 14.46
C ILE A 601 -32.47 -3.33 14.54
N SER A 602 -33.66 -3.17 13.97
CA SER A 602 -34.37 -1.89 14.00
C SER A 602 -34.74 -1.47 15.43
N ALA A 603 -34.85 -0.17 15.66
CA ALA A 603 -35.32 0.37 16.94
C ALA A 603 -36.70 -0.18 17.33
N GLU A 604 -37.55 -0.45 16.35
CA GLU A 604 -38.86 -1.11 16.57
C GLU A 604 -38.68 -2.58 16.97
N GLY A 605 -37.67 -3.26 16.42
CA GLY A 605 -37.25 -4.61 16.81
C GLY A 605 -36.83 -4.66 18.29
N ILE A 606 -36.06 -3.68 18.76
CA ILE A 606 -35.68 -3.54 20.18
C ILE A 606 -36.90 -3.35 21.06
N LYS A 607 -37.86 -2.49 20.68
CA LYS A 607 -39.11 -2.30 21.45
C LYS A 607 -39.89 -3.62 21.61
N LYS A 608 -40.05 -4.35 20.50
CA LYS A 608 -40.70 -5.66 20.53
C LYS A 608 -39.95 -6.72 21.37
N ALA A 609 -38.60 -6.69 21.32
CA ALA A 609 -37.78 -7.58 22.13
C ALA A 609 -37.91 -7.25 23.63
N ARG A 610 -37.88 -5.95 24.00
CA ARG A 610 -38.10 -5.50 25.39
C ARG A 610 -39.48 -5.88 25.91
N TYR A 611 -40.52 -5.78 25.07
CA TYR A 611 -41.86 -6.18 25.42
C TYR A 611 -41.96 -7.69 25.71
N ARG A 612 -41.38 -8.54 24.83
CA ARG A 612 -41.32 -10.02 25.05
C ARG A 612 -40.55 -10.37 26.31
N LEU A 613 -39.42 -9.65 26.52
CA LEU A 613 -38.57 -9.86 27.70
C LEU A 613 -39.33 -9.53 29.01
N ARG A 614 -40.06 -8.39 29.04
CA ARG A 614 -40.92 -8.04 30.19
C ARG A 614 -41.89 -9.14 30.55
N LYS A 615 -42.50 -9.75 29.53
CA LYS A 615 -43.45 -10.86 29.75
C LYS A 615 -42.77 -12.09 30.33
N LYS A 616 -41.58 -12.46 29.86
CA LYS A 616 -40.81 -13.59 30.37
C LYS A 616 -40.24 -13.37 31.77
N LEU A 617 -39.95 -12.12 32.12
CA LEU A 617 -39.48 -11.73 33.45
C LEU A 617 -40.62 -11.50 34.45
N ASN A 618 -41.87 -11.74 34.04
CA ASN A 618 -43.11 -11.57 34.82
C ASN A 618 -43.29 -10.14 35.37
N LEU A 619 -42.90 -9.12 34.56
CA LEU A 619 -43.03 -7.70 34.92
C LEU A 619 -44.41 -7.16 34.54
N THR A 620 -45.04 -6.43 35.47
CA THR A 620 -46.28 -5.68 35.24
C THR A 620 -46.03 -4.39 34.46
N THR A 621 -47.08 -3.67 34.07
CA THR A 621 -46.95 -2.37 33.37
C THR A 621 -46.29 -1.29 34.22
N GLU A 622 -46.34 -1.38 35.52
CA GLU A 622 -45.76 -0.43 36.47
C GLU A 622 -44.30 -0.70 36.81
N ASP A 623 -43.81 -1.92 36.60
CA ASP A 623 -42.44 -2.29 36.93
C ASP A 623 -41.44 -1.73 35.90
N SER A 624 -40.32 -1.25 36.38
CA SER A 624 -39.22 -0.82 35.50
C SER A 624 -38.34 -2.02 35.12
N LEU A 625 -38.27 -2.34 33.81
CA LEU A 625 -37.37 -3.35 33.28
C LEU A 625 -35.91 -3.00 33.58
N GLN A 626 -35.57 -1.70 33.49
CA GLN A 626 -34.22 -1.21 33.70
C GLN A 626 -33.79 -1.40 35.17
N ASP A 627 -34.67 -1.06 36.12
CA ASP A 627 -34.34 -1.15 37.54
C ASP A 627 -34.19 -2.63 37.98
N LEU A 628 -35.03 -3.51 37.45
CA LEU A 628 -34.85 -4.94 37.70
C LEU A 628 -33.50 -5.43 37.21
N ILE A 629 -33.11 -5.07 35.95
CA ILE A 629 -31.85 -5.52 35.37
C ILE A 629 -30.65 -4.92 36.13
N LEU A 630 -30.75 -3.69 36.56
CA LEU A 630 -29.70 -3.04 37.37
C LEU A 630 -29.56 -3.69 38.75
N SER A 631 -30.64 -4.26 39.29
CA SER A 631 -30.62 -4.94 40.59
C SER A 631 -30.11 -6.41 40.52
N LEU A 632 -30.16 -7.05 39.35
CA LEU A 632 -29.62 -8.38 39.07
C LEU A 632 -28.11 -8.34 38.80
#